data_cebe0e06d7a32aa67e9c4607119564b8
#
_entry.id   cebe0e06d7a32aa67e9c4607119564b8
#
_cell.length_a   1.000
_cell.length_b   1.000
_cell.length_c   1.000
_cell.angle_alpha   90.00
_cell.angle_beta   90.00
_cell.angle_gamma   90.00
#
_symmetry.space_group_name_H-M   'P 1'
#
loop_
_entity.id
_entity.type
_entity.pdbx_description
1 polymer ?
#
loop_
_entity_poly.entity_id
_entity_poly.type
_entity_poly.pdbx_seq_one_letter_code
_entity_poly.pdbx_strand_id
1 'polypeptide(L)'
;MADYSTEELEKIADKFRSDTSGIRGTKDFTSPEELYDELKKEIKKYHPSDDTSLVDKAYRVAYDAHKGQARKSGEPYIIHPLCVAIILAELELDKETIAAGLLHDVLEDTIMTMDEMRAEFGDDVAHLVDGVTKLKHLHLTDSTKDPKDKNADRLEMQAENLRKMFLAMAKDIRVILIKLADRLHNMRTLKYQSKEAQQRIARETQDIYCPIAQRLGISKIKIELEDLCMKYLYPDAYYDLVEKVALRKTERDTYIQGLVNDVKKYVSDAGIKAEIYGRAKHFFSIYKKMVNQDKTIDQIYDLFAIRILVDTIPDCYAVLGIIHEKYKPIPGRFKDYIAMPKQNMYQSLHTTLIGPSGQPFEIQIRTYEMHRTAEYGIAAHWKYKETNNGNATTTTVTEEEKLSWLRQILEWQQDMSDNKEFMTLLKSDLNLFSDNVFAFTPSGDVKNLPKGSTPIDFAYSIHSAVGNKMVGAKVNGKLVPIDYVIKNGDQIEIITSQNSKGPSRDWLKVVKSTQAKNKINQWFRSELKEENIQHGKDLIAAYAKAKGINFAEINKPEYQEKIRRKYGFHDWNSCLATVGHGGLKESQIVNRMYDEYKKDHVVPVTDADVLGSIAEKQQAAAGIQPEHKSSGIVVHGLYDVAVHFSKCCNPVPGDEIVGFVTRGRGISIHRTDCVNIINLSKIEKDRLIEAEWQDTALMDNGAEYQADLKIFCHDRPGLLVDITKIFTEKEINISGIQSKTSKQGIATIEVFFNIKGRDQIKVLVEKLRQIESVIDVERTTG
;
A
#
# COMPACT_ATOMS: atom_id res chain seq x y z
N MET A 1 24.43 -32.98 2.06
CA MET A 1 23.90 -31.61 1.96
C MET A 1 24.21 -30.97 3.28
N ALA A 2 24.80 -29.79 3.30
CA ALA A 2 25.04 -29.10 4.55
C ALA A 2 23.69 -28.56 5.03
N ASP A 3 23.14 -29.14 6.10
CA ASP A 3 21.93 -28.61 6.76
C ASP A 3 22.36 -27.39 7.59
N TYR A 4 22.12 -26.21 7.04
CA TYR A 4 22.34 -24.96 7.78
C TYR A 4 21.21 -24.74 8.80
N SER A 5 21.57 -24.37 10.00
CA SER A 5 20.61 -23.89 11.00
C SER A 5 20.03 -22.52 10.58
N THR A 6 18.84 -22.18 11.06
CA THR A 6 18.21 -20.88 10.78
C THR A 6 19.13 -19.71 11.18
N GLU A 7 19.90 -19.85 12.26
CA GLU A 7 20.82 -18.82 12.73
C GLU A 7 22.03 -18.64 11.79
N GLU A 8 22.54 -19.73 11.21
CA GLU A 8 23.59 -19.66 10.20
C GLU A 8 23.11 -19.03 8.90
N LEU A 9 21.89 -19.39 8.46
CA LEU A 9 21.26 -18.75 7.28
C LEU A 9 21.04 -17.25 7.51
N GLU A 10 20.67 -16.83 8.71
CA GLU A 10 20.56 -15.40 9.05
C GLU A 10 21.91 -14.68 8.93
N LYS A 11 22.97 -15.21 9.48
CA LYS A 11 24.32 -14.64 9.39
C LYS A 11 24.78 -14.52 7.93
N ILE A 12 24.51 -15.55 7.13
CA ILE A 12 24.81 -15.54 5.67
C ILE A 12 24.01 -14.45 4.98
N ALA A 13 22.71 -14.35 5.26
CA ALA A 13 21.83 -13.37 4.66
C ALA A 13 22.18 -11.94 5.07
N ASP A 14 22.54 -11.69 6.33
CA ASP A 14 22.95 -10.36 6.81
C ASP A 14 24.25 -9.90 6.13
N LYS A 15 25.23 -10.80 6.01
CA LYS A 15 26.46 -10.53 5.27
C LYS A 15 26.16 -10.22 3.80
N PHE A 16 25.32 -11.03 3.15
CA PHE A 16 24.97 -10.85 1.75
C PHE A 16 24.21 -9.53 1.52
N ARG A 17 23.30 -9.13 2.42
CA ARG A 17 22.60 -7.83 2.35
C ARG A 17 23.56 -6.67 2.49
N SER A 18 24.47 -6.72 3.46
CA SER A 18 25.50 -5.69 3.63
C SER A 18 26.38 -5.55 2.39
N ASP A 19 26.82 -6.69 1.81
CA ASP A 19 27.62 -6.72 0.58
C ASP A 19 26.84 -6.16 -0.63
N THR A 20 25.51 -6.34 -0.70
CA THR A 20 24.68 -5.93 -1.84
C THR A 20 24.12 -4.51 -1.71
N SER A 21 23.72 -4.07 -0.53
CA SER A 21 23.20 -2.72 -0.28
C SER A 21 24.29 -1.69 -0.11
N GLY A 22 25.46 -2.11 0.40
CA GLY A 22 26.57 -1.24 0.74
C GLY A 22 26.24 -0.30 1.92
N ILE A 23 25.17 -0.57 2.70
CA ILE A 23 24.87 0.06 3.97
C ILE A 23 25.25 -0.91 5.09
N ARG A 24 26.09 -0.48 6.01
CA ARG A 24 26.55 -1.34 7.09
C ARG A 24 25.43 -1.60 8.08
N GLY A 25 25.29 -2.85 8.50
CA GLY A 25 24.44 -3.22 9.62
C GLY A 25 25.14 -2.92 10.95
N THR A 26 24.42 -2.27 11.86
CA THR A 26 24.88 -2.17 13.26
C THR A 26 24.63 -3.49 13.96
N LYS A 27 25.57 -3.91 14.84
CA LYS A 27 25.33 -5.08 15.70
C LYS A 27 24.35 -4.72 16.81
N ASP A 28 23.46 -5.65 17.15
CA ASP A 28 22.58 -5.49 18.31
C ASP A 28 23.45 -5.24 19.57
N PHE A 29 22.95 -4.40 20.48
CA PHE A 29 23.60 -4.06 21.76
C PHE A 29 24.98 -3.38 21.62
N THR A 30 25.30 -2.73 20.49
CA THR A 30 26.46 -1.83 20.40
C THR A 30 26.25 -0.61 21.31
N SER A 31 27.28 -0.19 22.04
CA SER A 31 27.13 0.94 22.97
C SER A 31 26.81 2.27 22.24
N PRO A 32 26.06 3.20 22.86
CA PRO A 32 25.80 4.50 22.28
C PRO A 32 27.07 5.28 21.93
N GLU A 33 28.11 5.15 22.74
CA GLU A 33 29.40 5.81 22.54
C GLU A 33 30.11 5.28 21.29
N GLU A 34 30.14 3.96 21.09
CA GLU A 34 30.72 3.35 19.90
C GLU A 34 29.97 3.77 18.61
N LEU A 35 28.63 3.79 18.67
CA LEU A 35 27.80 4.24 17.54
C LEU A 35 28.01 5.72 17.24
N TYR A 36 28.17 6.53 18.27
CA TYR A 36 28.43 7.95 18.11
C TYR A 36 29.80 8.24 17.48
N ASP A 37 30.82 7.49 17.88
CA ASP A 37 32.16 7.54 17.26
C ASP A 37 32.12 7.08 15.80
N GLU A 38 31.33 6.03 15.51
CA GLU A 38 31.09 5.58 14.14
C GLU A 38 30.42 6.66 13.29
N LEU A 39 29.38 7.33 13.83
CA LEU A 39 28.70 8.45 13.15
C LEU A 39 29.70 9.55 12.78
N LYS A 40 30.54 10.00 13.74
CA LYS A 40 31.56 11.01 13.48
C LYS A 40 32.55 10.59 12.40
N LYS A 41 32.97 9.32 12.43
CA LYS A 41 33.89 8.75 11.45
C LYS A 41 33.27 8.73 10.04
N GLU A 42 31.96 8.40 9.94
CA GLU A 42 31.26 8.41 8.65
C GLU A 42 31.12 9.84 8.09
N ILE A 43 30.74 10.82 8.92
CA ILE A 43 30.63 12.24 8.51
C ILE A 43 31.98 12.76 7.98
N LYS A 44 33.08 12.47 8.67
CA LYS A 44 34.43 12.94 8.28
C LYS A 44 34.90 12.39 6.94
N LYS A 45 34.34 11.31 6.43
CA LYS A 45 34.75 10.75 5.13
C LYS A 45 34.34 11.64 3.95
N TYR A 46 33.25 12.37 4.05
CA TYR A 46 32.69 13.11 2.92
C TYR A 46 32.46 14.59 3.18
N HIS A 47 32.39 15.02 4.43
CA HIS A 47 32.12 16.41 4.76
C HIS A 47 33.40 17.25 4.68
N PRO A 48 33.38 18.43 3.98
CA PRO A 48 34.58 19.24 3.77
C PRO A 48 35.10 19.94 5.04
N SER A 49 34.23 20.08 6.05
CA SER A 49 34.55 20.73 7.33
C SER A 49 34.53 19.73 8.47
N ASP A 50 35.53 19.82 9.38
CA ASP A 50 35.60 19.01 10.60
C ASP A 50 34.65 19.48 11.71
N ASP A 51 33.87 20.55 11.46
CA ASP A 51 32.89 21.05 12.43
C ASP A 51 31.68 20.11 12.55
N THR A 52 31.56 19.42 13.67
CA THR A 52 30.44 18.54 14.05
C THR A 52 29.57 19.13 15.17
N SER A 53 29.72 20.42 15.48
CA SER A 53 29.09 21.05 16.64
C SER A 53 27.57 20.90 16.68
N LEU A 54 26.90 21.03 15.52
CA LEU A 54 25.45 20.84 15.40
C LEU A 54 25.03 19.39 15.71
N VAL A 55 25.75 18.42 15.17
CA VAL A 55 25.51 16.99 15.40
C VAL A 55 25.81 16.61 16.85
N ASP A 56 26.90 17.13 17.42
CA ASP A 56 27.27 16.93 18.82
C ASP A 56 26.19 17.47 19.76
N LYS A 57 25.62 18.66 19.45
CA LYS A 57 24.52 19.25 20.20
C LYS A 57 23.25 18.39 20.08
N ALA A 58 22.89 17.98 18.87
CA ALA A 58 21.71 17.15 18.62
C ALA A 58 21.80 15.81 19.35
N TYR A 59 22.98 15.17 19.34
CA TYR A 59 23.20 13.92 20.08
C TYR A 59 22.99 14.09 21.58
N ARG A 60 23.55 15.15 22.20
CA ARG A 60 23.38 15.40 23.64
C ARG A 60 21.92 15.60 24.01
N VAL A 61 21.20 16.44 23.26
CA VAL A 61 19.78 16.68 23.49
C VAL A 61 18.95 15.40 23.34
N ALA A 62 19.19 14.62 22.27
CA ALA A 62 18.49 13.35 22.07
C ALA A 62 18.81 12.33 23.16
N TYR A 63 20.09 12.25 23.61
CA TYR A 63 20.53 11.36 24.69
C TYR A 63 19.84 11.68 26.00
N ASP A 64 19.82 12.96 26.40
CA ASP A 64 19.19 13.40 27.64
C ASP A 64 17.67 13.24 27.59
N ALA A 65 17.04 13.54 26.44
CA ALA A 65 15.61 13.45 26.24
C ALA A 65 15.08 11.99 26.31
N HIS A 66 15.86 11.02 25.84
CA HIS A 66 15.50 9.60 25.86
C HIS A 66 16.12 8.82 27.05
N LYS A 67 16.68 9.53 28.02
CA LYS A 67 17.30 8.90 29.19
C LYS A 67 16.29 8.06 29.98
N GLY A 68 16.63 6.79 30.23
CA GLY A 68 15.76 5.86 30.94
C GLY A 68 14.68 5.20 30.05
N GLN A 69 14.56 5.56 28.79
CA GLN A 69 13.69 4.86 27.85
C GLN A 69 14.42 3.66 27.23
N ALA A 70 13.70 2.56 27.05
CA ALA A 70 14.21 1.36 26.39
C ALA A 70 13.30 0.91 25.25
N ARG A 71 13.89 0.35 24.20
CA ARG A 71 13.17 -0.30 23.09
C ARG A 71 12.62 -1.67 23.52
N LYS A 72 11.78 -2.28 22.70
CA LYS A 72 11.29 -3.66 22.93
C LYS A 72 12.39 -4.71 22.88
N SER A 73 13.54 -4.40 22.28
CA SER A 73 14.76 -5.23 22.33
C SER A 73 15.43 -5.25 23.70
N GLY A 74 15.11 -4.29 24.57
CA GLY A 74 15.80 -4.03 25.84
C GLY A 74 16.97 -3.06 25.74
N GLU A 75 17.30 -2.58 24.53
CA GLU A 75 18.36 -1.59 24.29
C GLU A 75 17.92 -0.19 24.72
N PRO A 76 18.87 0.70 25.13
CA PRO A 76 18.58 2.13 25.31
C PRO A 76 17.97 2.74 24.05
N TYR A 77 16.95 3.61 24.22
CA TYR A 77 16.21 4.17 23.06
C TYR A 77 17.12 4.96 22.12
N ILE A 78 18.13 5.66 22.64
CA ILE A 78 19.07 6.50 21.86
C ILE A 78 19.80 5.74 20.76
N ILE A 79 19.93 4.41 20.84
CA ILE A 79 20.53 3.58 19.80
C ILE A 79 19.78 3.73 18.48
N HIS A 80 18.44 3.90 18.53
CA HIS A 80 17.64 4.09 17.31
C HIS A 80 17.97 5.38 16.56
N PRO A 81 17.89 6.58 17.16
CA PRO A 81 18.28 7.81 16.47
C PRO A 81 19.73 7.79 15.98
N LEU A 82 20.65 7.20 16.74
CA LEU A 82 22.05 7.06 16.29
C LEU A 82 22.17 6.19 15.03
N CYS A 83 21.50 5.04 14.99
CA CYS A 83 21.51 4.20 13.80
C CYS A 83 20.86 4.89 12.60
N VAL A 84 19.78 5.65 12.81
CA VAL A 84 19.15 6.47 11.76
C VAL A 84 20.15 7.52 11.24
N ALA A 85 20.84 8.22 12.13
CA ALA A 85 21.85 9.22 11.77
C ALA A 85 23.03 8.61 11.01
N ILE A 86 23.49 7.41 11.39
CA ILE A 86 24.54 6.67 10.66
C ILE A 86 24.07 6.33 9.24
N ILE A 87 22.85 5.83 9.05
CA ILE A 87 22.29 5.55 7.72
C ILE A 87 22.25 6.82 6.87
N LEU A 88 21.86 7.97 7.45
CA LEU A 88 21.85 9.26 6.75
C LEU A 88 23.28 9.73 6.39
N ALA A 89 24.26 9.51 7.28
CA ALA A 89 25.66 9.79 7.01
C ALA A 89 26.23 8.90 5.91
N GLU A 90 25.88 7.61 5.85
CA GLU A 90 26.25 6.69 4.77
C GLU A 90 25.59 7.06 3.42
N LEU A 91 24.51 7.85 3.43
CA LEU A 91 23.92 8.49 2.25
C LEU A 91 24.58 9.83 1.90
N GLU A 92 25.63 10.24 2.60
CA GLU A 92 26.38 11.48 2.42
C GLU A 92 25.52 12.76 2.51
N LEU A 93 24.57 12.82 3.46
CA LEU A 93 23.67 13.97 3.64
C LEU A 93 24.29 15.07 4.53
N ASP A 94 23.67 16.26 4.48
CA ASP A 94 24.09 17.44 5.25
C ASP A 94 23.94 17.26 6.78
N LYS A 95 24.59 18.12 7.55
CA LYS A 95 24.60 18.07 9.02
C LYS A 95 23.23 18.33 9.61
N GLU A 96 22.45 19.20 9.00
CA GLU A 96 21.07 19.54 9.39
C GLU A 96 20.17 18.31 9.28
N THR A 97 20.29 17.54 8.20
CA THR A 97 19.54 16.28 8.02
C THR A 97 19.96 15.21 9.04
N ILE A 98 21.27 15.10 9.33
CA ILE A 98 21.78 14.16 10.35
C ILE A 98 21.30 14.57 11.75
N ALA A 99 21.37 15.88 12.09
CA ALA A 99 20.86 16.41 13.35
C ALA A 99 19.34 16.16 13.49
N ALA A 100 18.57 16.41 12.43
CA ALA A 100 17.14 16.08 12.40
C ALA A 100 16.87 14.57 12.56
N GLY A 101 17.74 13.73 12.00
CA GLY A 101 17.68 12.27 12.20
C GLY A 101 17.93 11.83 13.65
N LEU A 102 18.83 12.53 14.39
CA LEU A 102 19.04 12.32 15.82
C LEU A 102 17.84 12.79 16.67
N LEU A 103 17.14 13.84 16.23
CA LEU A 103 16.07 14.49 16.99
C LEU A 103 14.65 14.07 16.57
N HIS A 104 14.49 13.19 15.58
CA HIS A 104 13.22 12.94 14.91
C HIS A 104 12.10 12.41 15.84
N ASP A 105 12.44 11.64 16.86
CA ASP A 105 11.49 11.12 17.85
C ASP A 105 11.37 12.00 19.11
N VAL A 106 12.24 13.02 19.28
CA VAL A 106 12.26 13.85 20.49
C VAL A 106 10.94 14.61 20.69
N LEU A 107 10.33 15.13 19.61
CA LEU A 107 9.01 15.79 19.68
C LEU A 107 7.84 14.83 19.92
N GLU A 108 7.97 13.57 19.51
CA GLU A 108 6.91 12.56 19.70
C GLU A 108 6.92 11.99 21.14
N ASP A 109 8.09 11.68 21.65
CA ASP A 109 8.26 10.81 22.79
C ASP A 109 8.79 11.51 24.04
N THR A 110 9.04 12.85 23.96
CA THR A 110 9.54 13.65 25.08
C THR A 110 8.74 14.93 25.31
N ILE A 111 9.18 15.76 26.28
CA ILE A 111 8.53 17.02 26.67
C ILE A 111 8.97 18.22 25.83
N MET A 112 9.96 18.07 24.94
CA MET A 112 10.48 19.16 24.13
C MET A 112 9.41 19.71 23.17
N THR A 113 9.29 21.02 23.10
CA THR A 113 8.33 21.71 22.24
C THR A 113 8.96 22.13 20.91
N MET A 114 8.11 22.40 19.91
CA MET A 114 8.57 22.90 18.60
C MET A 114 9.28 24.25 18.69
N ASP A 115 8.84 25.13 19.60
CA ASP A 115 9.44 26.44 19.77
C ASP A 115 10.84 26.35 20.39
N GLU A 116 11.03 25.45 21.36
CA GLU A 116 12.36 25.14 21.91
C GLU A 116 13.26 24.50 20.84
N MET A 117 12.75 23.58 20.03
CA MET A 117 13.49 22.98 18.90
C MET A 117 14.00 24.06 17.94
N ARG A 118 13.15 25.05 17.58
CA ARG A 118 13.56 26.18 16.72
C ARG A 118 14.60 27.06 17.36
N ALA A 119 14.40 27.37 18.62
CA ALA A 119 15.34 28.23 19.35
C ALA A 119 16.74 27.63 19.45
N GLU A 120 16.80 26.28 19.60
CA GLU A 120 18.06 25.59 19.80
C GLU A 120 18.77 25.18 18.51
N PHE A 121 18.01 24.73 17.48
CA PHE A 121 18.56 24.10 16.27
C PHE A 121 18.29 24.86 14.98
N GLY A 122 17.53 25.97 15.06
CA GLY A 122 17.14 26.77 13.92
C GLY A 122 15.92 26.22 13.16
N ASP A 123 15.43 27.03 12.20
CA ASP A 123 14.20 26.72 11.45
C ASP A 123 14.36 25.49 10.56
N ASP A 124 15.53 25.26 9.98
CA ASP A 124 15.80 24.15 9.05
C ASP A 124 15.62 22.79 9.74
N VAL A 125 16.34 22.57 10.85
CA VAL A 125 16.24 21.32 11.62
C VAL A 125 14.84 21.14 12.19
N ALA A 126 14.25 22.21 12.77
CA ALA A 126 12.90 22.17 13.32
C ALA A 126 11.86 21.80 12.27
N HIS A 127 11.98 22.33 11.03
CA HIS A 127 11.09 22.03 9.93
C HIS A 127 11.19 20.55 9.47
N LEU A 128 12.42 20.02 9.40
CA LEU A 128 12.66 18.62 9.06
C LEU A 128 12.05 17.68 10.11
N VAL A 129 12.27 17.98 11.41
CA VAL A 129 11.72 17.17 12.50
C VAL A 129 10.19 17.20 12.50
N ASP A 130 9.55 18.39 12.35
CA ASP A 130 8.08 18.50 12.23
C ASP A 130 7.53 17.66 11.07
N GLY A 131 8.20 17.68 9.92
CA GLY A 131 7.82 16.91 8.74
C GLY A 131 7.84 15.41 8.96
N VAL A 132 8.75 14.91 9.79
CA VAL A 132 8.88 13.48 10.12
C VAL A 132 7.91 13.06 11.22
N THR A 133 7.57 13.97 12.14
CA THR A 133 6.71 13.75 13.30
C THR A 133 5.30 13.33 12.88
N LYS A 134 4.78 12.26 13.47
CA LYS A 134 3.41 11.77 13.21
C LYS A 134 2.38 12.69 13.84
N LEU A 135 1.21 12.78 13.23
CA LEU A 135 0.05 13.41 13.85
C LEU A 135 -0.37 12.57 15.06
N LYS A 136 -0.28 13.15 16.27
CA LYS A 136 -0.86 12.53 17.46
C LYS A 136 -2.39 12.69 17.37
N HIS A 137 -3.12 11.59 17.39
CA HIS A 137 -4.54 11.67 17.71
C HIS A 137 -4.69 12.20 19.12
N LEU A 138 -5.37 13.32 19.28
CA LEU A 138 -6.04 13.65 20.55
C LEU A 138 -6.90 12.43 20.89
N HIS A 139 -6.49 11.65 21.88
CA HIS A 139 -7.22 10.50 22.37
C HIS A 139 -8.61 10.95 22.80
N LEU A 140 -9.57 10.85 21.90
CA LEU A 140 -10.92 10.54 22.30
C LEU A 140 -10.88 9.05 22.66
N THR A 141 -10.56 8.79 23.93
CA THR A 141 -10.65 7.47 24.54
C THR A 141 -12.11 7.08 24.65
N ASP A 142 -12.73 6.75 23.53
CA ASP A 142 -13.96 5.98 23.49
C ASP A 142 -13.58 4.50 23.44
N SER A 143 -13.46 3.91 24.62
CA SER A 143 -13.26 2.47 24.84
C SER A 143 -14.43 1.61 24.35
N THR A 144 -15.45 2.22 23.72
CA THR A 144 -16.74 1.62 23.32
C THR A 144 -16.84 1.32 21.82
N LYS A 145 -15.81 1.60 20.99
CA LYS A 145 -15.88 1.38 19.53
C LYS A 145 -15.61 -0.07 19.14
N ASP A 146 -16.41 -0.58 18.20
CA ASP A 146 -16.28 -1.90 17.56
C ASP A 146 -14.87 -2.11 16.94
N PRO A 147 -14.35 -3.35 16.91
CA PRO A 147 -13.08 -3.67 16.23
C PRO A 147 -13.02 -3.25 14.76
N LYS A 148 -14.15 -3.20 14.06
CA LYS A 148 -14.27 -2.73 12.68
C LYS A 148 -14.09 -1.21 12.56
N ASP A 149 -14.61 -0.46 13.53
CA ASP A 149 -14.46 0.99 13.59
C ASP A 149 -13.01 1.36 13.96
N LYS A 150 -12.37 0.58 14.84
CA LYS A 150 -10.93 0.75 15.16
C LYS A 150 -10.02 0.53 13.96
N ASN A 151 -10.35 -0.40 13.07
CA ASN A 151 -9.59 -0.60 11.83
C ASN A 151 -9.84 0.52 10.81
N ALA A 152 -11.06 1.05 10.72
CA ALA A 152 -11.37 2.19 9.85
C ALA A 152 -10.66 3.46 10.34
N ASP A 153 -10.74 3.79 11.63
CA ASP A 153 -10.07 4.94 12.25
C ASP A 153 -8.54 4.84 12.07
N ARG A 154 -7.97 3.64 12.15
CA ARG A 154 -6.55 3.40 11.97
C ARG A 154 -6.10 3.60 10.52
N LEU A 155 -6.88 3.14 9.53
CA LEU A 155 -6.60 3.38 8.12
C LEU A 155 -6.70 4.86 7.77
N GLU A 156 -7.67 5.58 8.36
CA GLU A 156 -7.82 7.02 8.18
C GLU A 156 -6.62 7.77 8.76
N MET A 157 -6.18 7.43 9.98
CA MET A 157 -4.99 8.00 10.60
C MET A 157 -3.71 7.72 9.80
N GLN A 158 -3.55 6.50 9.27
CA GLN A 158 -2.42 6.16 8.41
C GLN A 158 -2.42 7.02 7.14
N ALA A 159 -3.58 7.24 6.54
CA ALA A 159 -3.72 8.10 5.36
C ALA A 159 -3.40 9.56 5.67
N GLU A 160 -3.84 10.10 6.81
CA GLU A 160 -3.53 11.45 7.26
C GLU A 160 -2.03 11.64 7.52
N ASN A 161 -1.39 10.69 8.20
CA ASN A 161 0.05 10.73 8.44
C ASN A 161 0.85 10.69 7.13
N LEU A 162 0.44 9.87 6.17
CA LEU A 162 1.05 9.84 4.84
C LEU A 162 0.83 11.15 4.09
N ARG A 163 -0.37 11.74 4.17
CA ARG A 163 -0.63 13.07 3.58
C ARG A 163 0.27 14.14 4.17
N LYS A 164 0.41 14.21 5.49
CA LYS A 164 1.33 15.15 6.16
C LYS A 164 2.76 14.94 5.67
N MET A 165 3.20 13.69 5.63
CA MET A 165 4.54 13.34 5.15
C MET A 165 4.77 13.80 3.70
N PHE A 166 3.83 13.57 2.78
CA PHE A 166 3.96 14.01 1.40
C PHE A 166 3.95 15.54 1.26
N LEU A 167 3.17 16.25 2.06
CA LEU A 167 3.19 17.71 2.13
C LEU A 167 4.55 18.24 2.59
N ALA A 168 5.08 17.65 3.65
CA ALA A 168 6.39 18.03 4.17
C ALA A 168 7.50 17.70 3.15
N MET A 169 7.44 16.51 2.52
CA MET A 169 8.37 16.09 1.47
C MET A 169 8.36 17.01 0.24
N ALA A 170 7.21 17.57 -0.11
CA ALA A 170 7.11 18.51 -1.22
C ALA A 170 7.71 19.89 -0.92
N LYS A 171 7.80 20.25 0.36
CA LYS A 171 8.53 21.44 0.82
C LYS A 171 10.02 21.14 0.91
N ASP A 172 10.39 20.01 1.50
CA ASP A 172 11.76 19.57 1.64
C ASP A 172 11.87 18.03 1.53
N ILE A 173 12.56 17.58 0.50
CA ILE A 173 12.75 16.15 0.19
C ILE A 173 13.52 15.41 1.28
N ARG A 174 14.33 16.11 2.11
CA ARG A 174 15.09 15.51 3.20
C ARG A 174 14.21 14.81 4.24
N VAL A 175 12.97 15.26 4.40
CA VAL A 175 11.97 14.64 5.28
C VAL A 175 11.77 13.15 4.94
N ILE A 176 11.64 12.82 3.64
CA ILE A 176 11.45 11.41 3.26
C ILE A 176 12.74 10.60 3.39
N LEU A 177 13.91 11.22 3.23
CA LEU A 177 15.20 10.54 3.44
C LEU A 177 15.35 10.10 4.90
N ILE A 178 15.03 10.99 5.85
CA ILE A 178 15.01 10.68 7.28
C ILE A 178 13.98 9.56 7.54
N LYS A 179 12.78 9.65 6.95
CA LYS A 179 11.74 8.63 7.16
C LYS A 179 12.09 7.27 6.58
N LEU A 180 12.83 7.22 5.46
CA LEU A 180 13.34 5.97 4.89
C LEU A 180 14.44 5.36 5.75
N ALA A 181 15.32 6.16 6.34
CA ALA A 181 16.35 5.71 7.26
C ALA A 181 15.73 5.18 8.57
N ASP A 182 14.76 5.90 9.15
CA ASP A 182 13.94 5.44 10.29
C ASP A 182 13.27 4.08 9.98
N ARG A 183 12.59 3.99 8.84
CA ARG A 183 11.92 2.75 8.42
C ARG A 183 12.91 1.59 8.24
N LEU A 184 14.07 1.85 7.67
CA LEU A 184 15.11 0.83 7.47
C LEU A 184 15.59 0.27 8.82
N HIS A 185 15.91 1.13 9.78
CA HIS A 185 16.32 0.69 11.11
C HIS A 185 15.19 -0.06 11.85
N ASN A 186 13.95 0.41 11.74
CA ASN A 186 12.79 -0.29 12.29
C ASN A 186 12.59 -1.68 11.65
N MET A 187 12.87 -1.85 10.37
CA MET A 187 12.82 -3.16 9.69
C MET A 187 13.96 -4.09 10.13
N ARG A 188 15.17 -3.57 10.39
CA ARG A 188 16.30 -4.34 10.93
C ARG A 188 16.00 -4.91 12.32
N THR A 189 15.30 -4.15 13.16
CA THR A 189 14.94 -4.52 14.53
C THR A 189 13.56 -5.16 14.66
N LEU A 190 12.90 -5.49 13.55
CA LEU A 190 11.50 -5.97 13.51
C LEU A 190 11.30 -7.33 14.19
N LYS A 191 12.36 -8.12 14.36
CA LYS A 191 12.36 -9.41 15.06
C LYS A 191 11.85 -9.34 16.50
N TYR A 192 11.95 -8.18 17.16
CA TYR A 192 11.48 -7.95 18.54
C TYR A 192 10.00 -7.58 18.64
N GLN A 193 9.27 -7.51 17.53
CA GLN A 193 7.84 -7.24 17.50
C GLN A 193 7.01 -8.52 17.43
N SER A 194 5.69 -8.44 17.73
CA SER A 194 4.79 -9.58 17.56
C SER A 194 4.66 -9.97 16.08
N LYS A 195 4.32 -11.23 15.78
CA LYS A 195 4.19 -11.73 14.39
C LYS A 195 3.19 -10.91 13.57
N GLU A 196 2.06 -10.50 14.17
CA GLU A 196 1.05 -9.67 13.52
C GLU A 196 1.61 -8.28 13.19
N ALA A 197 2.38 -7.68 14.12
CA ALA A 197 3.05 -6.40 13.89
C ALA A 197 4.14 -6.52 12.81
N GLN A 198 4.92 -7.61 12.82
CA GLN A 198 5.93 -7.89 11.79
C GLN A 198 5.31 -7.92 10.40
N GLN A 199 4.27 -8.70 10.19
CA GLN A 199 3.60 -8.80 8.89
C GLN A 199 2.98 -7.48 8.44
N ARG A 200 2.34 -6.76 9.35
CA ARG A 200 1.71 -5.47 9.04
C ARG A 200 2.74 -4.42 8.65
N ILE A 201 3.82 -4.27 9.43
CA ILE A 201 4.87 -3.28 9.16
C ILE A 201 5.62 -3.63 7.88
N ALA A 202 5.92 -4.91 7.65
CA ALA A 202 6.56 -5.37 6.43
C ALA A 202 5.67 -5.13 5.19
N ARG A 203 4.36 -5.36 5.28
CA ARG A 203 3.40 -5.07 4.19
C ARG A 203 3.33 -3.58 3.87
N GLU A 204 3.21 -2.74 4.89
CA GLU A 204 3.24 -1.28 4.72
C GLU A 204 4.54 -0.82 4.06
N THR A 205 5.68 -1.37 4.49
CA THR A 205 6.99 -1.06 3.93
C THR A 205 7.09 -1.47 2.46
N GLN A 206 6.62 -2.67 2.12
CA GLN A 206 6.61 -3.16 0.74
C GLN A 206 5.69 -2.35 -0.17
N ASP A 207 4.51 -1.95 0.31
CA ASP A 207 3.48 -1.28 -0.49
C ASP A 207 3.75 0.22 -0.68
N ILE A 208 4.49 0.87 0.25
CA ILE A 208 4.64 2.33 0.28
C ILE A 208 6.11 2.75 0.22
N TYR A 209 6.94 2.30 1.18
CA TYR A 209 8.30 2.82 1.32
C TYR A 209 9.28 2.27 0.28
N CYS A 210 9.18 0.98 -0.09
CA CYS A 210 10.02 0.42 -1.16
C CYS A 210 9.76 1.09 -2.52
N PRO A 211 8.51 1.33 -2.96
CA PRO A 211 8.22 2.08 -4.17
C PRO A 211 8.70 3.54 -4.12
N ILE A 212 8.59 4.22 -2.98
CA ILE A 212 9.12 5.59 -2.81
C ILE A 212 10.64 5.59 -2.96
N ALA A 213 11.35 4.70 -2.27
CA ALA A 213 12.81 4.57 -2.38
C ALA A 213 13.25 4.26 -3.82
N GLN A 214 12.49 3.42 -4.54
CA GLN A 214 12.72 3.15 -5.96
C GLN A 214 12.54 4.38 -6.83
N ARG A 215 11.51 5.18 -6.58
CA ARG A 215 11.21 6.39 -7.35
C ARG A 215 12.22 7.49 -7.14
N LEU A 216 12.71 7.63 -5.92
CA LEU A 216 13.77 8.57 -5.56
C LEU A 216 15.17 8.07 -5.98
N GLY A 217 15.26 6.84 -6.50
CA GLY A 217 16.51 6.25 -6.98
C GLY A 217 17.46 5.79 -5.87
N ILE A 218 17.01 5.75 -4.59
CA ILE A 218 17.84 5.36 -3.43
C ILE A 218 17.95 3.83 -3.39
N SER A 219 18.79 3.28 -4.29
CA SER A 219 18.88 1.83 -4.46
C SER A 219 19.39 1.11 -3.22
N LYS A 220 20.30 1.71 -2.46
CA LYS A 220 20.86 1.13 -1.24
C LYS A 220 19.75 0.78 -0.22
N ILE A 221 18.94 1.77 0.17
CA ILE A 221 17.83 1.57 1.12
C ILE A 221 16.77 0.64 0.53
N LYS A 222 16.39 0.84 -0.75
CA LYS A 222 15.38 0.03 -1.41
C LYS A 222 15.70 -1.46 -1.36
N ILE A 223 16.93 -1.83 -1.74
CA ILE A 223 17.38 -3.23 -1.80
C ILE A 223 17.22 -3.91 -0.45
N GLU A 224 17.67 -3.26 0.61
CA GLU A 224 17.62 -3.82 1.95
C GLU A 224 16.19 -3.88 2.51
N LEU A 225 15.37 -2.85 2.26
CA LEU A 225 13.96 -2.87 2.64
C LEU A 225 13.19 -4.00 1.94
N GLU A 226 13.41 -4.20 0.62
CA GLU A 226 12.77 -5.28 -0.13
C GLU A 226 13.16 -6.68 0.40
N ASP A 227 14.45 -6.91 0.70
CA ASP A 227 14.93 -8.18 1.24
C ASP A 227 14.39 -8.42 2.66
N LEU A 228 14.34 -7.40 3.52
CA LEU A 228 13.75 -7.48 4.85
C LEU A 228 12.23 -7.70 4.78
N CYS A 229 11.53 -7.05 3.86
CA CYS A 229 10.10 -7.33 3.63
C CYS A 229 9.87 -8.79 3.23
N MET A 230 10.69 -9.33 2.33
CA MET A 230 10.61 -10.74 1.92
C MET A 230 10.80 -11.68 3.10
N LYS A 231 11.78 -11.41 3.98
CA LYS A 231 12.06 -12.21 5.18
C LYS A 231 10.83 -12.38 6.07
N TYR A 232 10.04 -11.29 6.28
CA TYR A 232 8.89 -11.32 7.18
C TYR A 232 7.57 -11.69 6.50
N LEU A 233 7.42 -11.45 5.18
CA LEU A 233 6.19 -11.74 4.46
C LEU A 233 6.18 -13.15 3.84
N TYR A 234 7.35 -13.65 3.43
CA TYR A 234 7.54 -14.92 2.74
C TYR A 234 8.73 -15.70 3.31
N PRO A 235 8.74 -16.03 4.62
CA PRO A 235 9.90 -16.58 5.31
C PRO A 235 10.42 -17.89 4.67
N ASP A 236 9.53 -18.81 4.32
CA ASP A 236 9.93 -20.09 3.72
C ASP A 236 10.67 -19.89 2.40
N ALA A 237 10.14 -19.04 1.52
CA ALA A 237 10.77 -18.72 0.24
C ALA A 237 12.10 -17.94 0.43
N TYR A 238 12.18 -17.11 1.48
CA TYR A 238 13.38 -16.37 1.81
C TYR A 238 14.53 -17.28 2.23
N TYR A 239 14.31 -18.15 3.20
CA TYR A 239 15.35 -19.04 3.71
C TYR A 239 15.75 -20.13 2.70
N ASP A 240 14.81 -20.69 1.92
CA ASP A 240 15.08 -21.59 0.80
C ASP A 240 16.01 -20.92 -0.24
N LEU A 241 15.74 -19.62 -0.55
CA LEU A 241 16.58 -18.88 -1.49
C LEU A 241 17.95 -18.57 -0.92
N VAL A 242 18.06 -18.17 0.36
CA VAL A 242 19.34 -17.93 1.05
C VAL A 242 20.21 -19.19 1.00
N GLU A 243 19.65 -20.36 1.34
CA GLU A 243 20.36 -21.64 1.29
C GLU A 243 20.85 -21.97 -0.12
N LYS A 244 19.98 -21.87 -1.13
CA LYS A 244 20.33 -22.15 -2.54
C LYS A 244 21.42 -21.21 -3.07
N VAL A 245 21.41 -19.94 -2.67
CA VAL A 245 22.46 -18.97 -3.04
C VAL A 245 23.77 -19.29 -2.30
N ALA A 246 23.70 -19.65 -1.01
CA ALA A 246 24.88 -20.00 -0.20
C ALA A 246 25.63 -21.22 -0.74
N LEU A 247 24.90 -22.28 -1.06
CA LEU A 247 25.49 -23.53 -1.61
C LEU A 247 26.29 -23.31 -2.91
N ARG A 248 25.91 -22.31 -3.69
CA ARG A 248 26.55 -22.03 -4.99
C ARG A 248 27.56 -20.88 -4.97
N LYS A 249 27.75 -20.26 -3.81
CA LYS A 249 28.55 -19.03 -3.69
C LYS A 249 29.98 -19.27 -4.11
N THR A 250 30.63 -20.31 -3.62
CA THR A 250 32.06 -20.55 -3.82
C THR A 250 32.44 -20.80 -5.29
N GLU A 251 31.68 -21.65 -5.98
CA GLU A 251 31.94 -21.94 -7.41
C GLU A 251 31.74 -20.71 -8.29
N ARG A 252 30.68 -19.95 -8.02
CA ARG A 252 30.35 -18.75 -8.77
C ARG A 252 31.24 -17.57 -8.47
N ASP A 253 31.66 -17.38 -7.21
CA ASP A 253 32.59 -16.33 -6.84
C ASP A 253 33.92 -16.55 -7.57
N THR A 254 34.41 -17.81 -7.67
CA THR A 254 35.62 -18.18 -8.44
C THR A 254 35.45 -17.88 -9.93
N TYR A 255 34.30 -18.25 -10.51
CA TYR A 255 34.01 -17.98 -11.92
C TYR A 255 33.92 -16.47 -12.22
N ILE A 256 33.18 -15.71 -11.41
CA ILE A 256 33.04 -14.26 -11.57
C ILE A 256 34.39 -13.55 -11.37
N GLN A 257 35.18 -13.98 -10.40
CA GLN A 257 36.51 -13.40 -10.18
C GLN A 257 37.44 -13.64 -11.38
N GLY A 258 37.38 -14.81 -12.02
CA GLY A 258 38.07 -15.10 -13.28
C GLY A 258 37.66 -14.13 -14.39
N LEU A 259 36.33 -13.99 -14.61
CA LEU A 259 35.81 -13.04 -15.61
C LEU A 259 36.19 -11.59 -15.32
N VAL A 260 36.13 -11.16 -14.03
CA VAL A 260 36.56 -9.81 -13.62
C VAL A 260 38.05 -9.57 -13.99
N ASN A 261 38.91 -10.54 -13.75
CA ASN A 261 40.33 -10.42 -14.07
C ASN A 261 40.58 -10.33 -15.59
N ASP A 262 39.84 -11.15 -16.37
CA ASP A 262 39.94 -11.10 -17.84
C ASP A 262 39.46 -9.75 -18.38
N VAL A 263 38.31 -9.26 -17.91
CA VAL A 263 37.74 -7.97 -18.33
C VAL A 263 38.68 -6.83 -17.92
N LYS A 264 39.27 -6.86 -16.71
CA LYS A 264 40.26 -5.88 -16.25
C LYS A 264 41.44 -5.82 -17.22
N LYS A 265 41.93 -6.97 -17.63
CA LYS A 265 43.05 -7.05 -18.59
C LYS A 265 42.66 -6.41 -19.92
N TYR A 266 41.52 -6.79 -20.54
CA TYR A 266 41.13 -6.27 -21.85
C TYR A 266 40.90 -4.76 -21.84
N VAL A 267 40.27 -4.22 -20.77
CA VAL A 267 40.02 -2.78 -20.63
C VAL A 267 41.31 -2.00 -20.38
N SER A 268 42.23 -2.56 -19.58
CA SER A 268 43.55 -1.97 -19.32
C SER A 268 44.44 -1.96 -20.56
N ASP A 269 44.42 -3.06 -21.35
CA ASP A 269 45.19 -3.18 -22.59
C ASP A 269 44.74 -2.13 -23.64
N ALA A 270 43.49 -1.69 -23.58
CA ALA A 270 42.96 -0.60 -24.40
C ALA A 270 43.26 0.80 -23.84
N GLY A 271 43.94 0.92 -22.71
CA GLY A 271 44.33 2.19 -22.11
C GLY A 271 43.18 2.91 -21.35
N ILE A 272 42.05 2.25 -21.10
CA ILE A 272 40.90 2.83 -20.41
C ILE A 272 41.03 2.58 -18.90
N LYS A 273 40.92 3.64 -18.09
CA LYS A 273 40.86 3.53 -16.64
C LYS A 273 39.47 3.08 -16.23
N ALA A 274 39.37 1.97 -15.52
CA ALA A 274 38.08 1.45 -15.05
C ALA A 274 38.23 0.74 -13.70
N GLU A 275 37.21 0.89 -12.87
CA GLU A 275 37.00 0.05 -11.69
C GLU A 275 36.05 -1.08 -12.06
N ILE A 276 36.49 -2.33 -11.86
CA ILE A 276 35.75 -3.51 -12.29
C ILE A 276 35.58 -4.48 -11.11
N TYR A 277 34.36 -4.85 -10.79
CA TYR A 277 34.05 -5.78 -9.71
C TYR A 277 32.76 -6.58 -9.95
N GLY A 278 32.67 -7.75 -9.30
CA GLY A 278 31.48 -8.57 -9.32
C GLY A 278 30.42 -8.03 -8.36
N ARG A 279 29.17 -8.08 -8.76
CA ARG A 279 28.01 -7.71 -7.92
C ARG A 279 27.01 -8.86 -7.86
N ALA A 280 26.67 -9.27 -6.66
CA ALA A 280 25.57 -10.19 -6.43
C ALA A 280 24.21 -9.47 -6.53
N LYS A 281 23.17 -10.17 -7.00
CA LYS A 281 21.81 -9.67 -7.07
C LYS A 281 21.07 -9.98 -5.78
N HIS A 282 20.36 -9.00 -5.22
CA HIS A 282 19.62 -9.15 -3.96
C HIS A 282 18.47 -10.16 -4.05
N PHE A 283 18.11 -10.76 -2.90
CA PHE A 283 17.19 -11.89 -2.81
C PHE A 283 15.81 -11.60 -3.38
N PHE A 284 15.21 -10.47 -3.05
CA PHE A 284 13.88 -10.14 -3.55
C PHE A 284 13.83 -10.00 -5.07
N SER A 285 14.88 -9.47 -5.71
CA SER A 285 14.96 -9.41 -7.18
C SER A 285 15.04 -10.78 -7.82
N ILE A 286 15.73 -11.72 -7.19
CA ILE A 286 15.79 -13.12 -7.64
C ILE A 286 14.41 -13.75 -7.52
N TYR A 287 13.81 -13.65 -6.34
CA TYR A 287 12.45 -14.16 -6.05
C TYR A 287 11.40 -13.62 -7.02
N LYS A 288 11.39 -12.31 -7.25
CA LYS A 288 10.46 -11.66 -8.20
C LYS A 288 10.60 -12.21 -9.63
N LYS A 289 11.83 -12.52 -10.08
CA LYS A 289 12.06 -13.15 -11.38
C LYS A 289 11.58 -14.61 -11.41
N MET A 290 11.82 -15.35 -10.32
CA MET A 290 11.32 -16.74 -10.21
C MET A 290 9.80 -16.79 -10.32
N VAL A 291 9.09 -15.93 -9.55
CA VAL A 291 7.62 -15.91 -9.52
C VAL A 291 7.02 -15.35 -10.81
N ASN A 292 7.53 -14.20 -11.31
CA ASN A 292 6.91 -13.54 -12.47
C ASN A 292 7.21 -14.21 -13.81
N GLN A 293 8.31 -14.98 -13.91
CA GLN A 293 8.75 -15.65 -15.14
C GLN A 293 8.66 -17.18 -15.07
N ASP A 294 8.17 -17.71 -13.96
CA ASP A 294 8.07 -19.16 -13.66
C ASP A 294 9.42 -19.89 -13.89
N LYS A 295 10.52 -19.29 -13.35
CA LYS A 295 11.88 -19.79 -13.52
C LYS A 295 12.44 -20.37 -12.23
N THR A 296 13.22 -21.44 -12.38
CA THR A 296 14.07 -21.93 -11.29
C THR A 296 15.31 -21.03 -11.13
N ILE A 297 15.98 -21.10 -9.98
CA ILE A 297 17.20 -20.34 -9.71
C ILE A 297 18.30 -20.59 -10.78
N ASP A 298 18.35 -21.82 -11.33
CA ASP A 298 19.31 -22.22 -12.37
C ASP A 298 19.05 -21.56 -13.72
N GLN A 299 17.84 -21.12 -13.95
CA GLN A 299 17.43 -20.41 -15.18
C GLN A 299 17.59 -18.90 -15.06
N ILE A 300 18.08 -18.41 -13.91
CA ILE A 300 18.36 -16.98 -13.69
C ILE A 300 19.82 -16.71 -13.95
N TYR A 301 20.13 -16.31 -15.18
CA TYR A 301 21.50 -16.10 -15.68
C TYR A 301 22.18 -14.85 -15.12
N ASP A 302 21.45 -13.89 -14.56
CA ASP A 302 21.95 -12.63 -14.02
C ASP A 302 22.02 -12.60 -12.49
N LEU A 303 22.26 -13.76 -11.90
CA LEU A 303 22.43 -13.88 -10.45
C LEU A 303 23.64 -13.05 -9.97
N PHE A 304 24.69 -13.03 -10.77
CA PHE A 304 25.89 -12.22 -10.57
C PHE A 304 26.15 -11.39 -11.83
N ALA A 305 26.37 -10.12 -11.62
CA ALA A 305 26.71 -9.18 -12.67
C ALA A 305 28.12 -8.64 -12.45
N ILE A 306 28.81 -8.29 -13.52
CA ILE A 306 30.05 -7.52 -13.46
C ILE A 306 29.69 -6.06 -13.64
N ARG A 307 30.22 -5.21 -12.78
CA ARG A 307 30.08 -3.77 -12.87
C ARG A 307 31.36 -3.14 -13.29
N ILE A 308 31.27 -2.22 -14.24
CA ILE A 308 32.43 -1.48 -14.79
C ILE A 308 32.12 0.01 -14.63
N LEU A 309 32.98 0.71 -13.90
CA LEU A 309 32.90 2.16 -13.70
C LEU A 309 34.03 2.81 -14.49
N VAL A 310 33.71 3.82 -15.28
CA VAL A 310 34.64 4.60 -16.10
C VAL A 310 34.43 6.09 -15.90
N ASP A 311 35.34 6.92 -16.40
CA ASP A 311 35.28 8.37 -16.17
C ASP A 311 34.28 9.07 -17.10
N THR A 312 34.17 8.64 -18.37
CA THR A 312 33.36 9.37 -19.37
C THR A 312 32.33 8.49 -20.08
N ILE A 313 31.30 9.12 -20.67
CA ILE A 313 30.31 8.41 -21.51
C ILE A 313 30.94 7.74 -22.74
N PRO A 314 31.85 8.41 -23.48
CA PRO A 314 32.58 7.75 -24.58
C PRO A 314 33.27 6.47 -24.12
N ASP A 315 33.93 6.47 -22.94
CA ASP A 315 34.55 5.27 -22.39
C ASP A 315 33.57 4.14 -22.13
N CYS A 316 32.32 4.46 -21.71
CA CYS A 316 31.28 3.43 -21.56
C CYS A 316 31.02 2.67 -22.86
N TYR A 317 30.91 3.36 -23.98
CA TYR A 317 30.68 2.74 -25.29
C TYR A 317 31.94 2.08 -25.85
N ALA A 318 33.14 2.62 -25.59
CA ALA A 318 34.39 1.99 -25.95
C ALA A 318 34.57 0.65 -25.23
N VAL A 319 34.35 0.61 -23.94
CA VAL A 319 34.38 -0.63 -23.14
C VAL A 319 33.33 -1.63 -23.64
N LEU A 320 32.13 -1.20 -23.99
CA LEU A 320 31.09 -2.07 -24.56
C LEU A 320 31.59 -2.72 -25.86
N GLY A 321 32.26 -1.98 -26.76
CA GLY A 321 32.84 -2.49 -28.00
C GLY A 321 33.91 -3.55 -27.75
N ILE A 322 34.84 -3.29 -26.82
CA ILE A 322 35.89 -4.22 -26.42
C ILE A 322 35.32 -5.54 -25.90
N ILE A 323 34.30 -5.43 -25.06
CA ILE A 323 33.67 -6.59 -24.43
C ILE A 323 32.89 -7.42 -25.46
N HIS A 324 32.16 -6.78 -26.39
CA HIS A 324 31.43 -7.46 -27.45
C HIS A 324 32.36 -8.12 -28.50
N GLU A 325 33.57 -7.63 -28.65
CA GLU A 325 34.60 -8.31 -29.44
C GLU A 325 35.07 -9.63 -28.81
N LYS A 326 35.22 -9.65 -27.48
CA LYS A 326 35.73 -10.83 -26.72
C LYS A 326 34.64 -11.85 -26.38
N TYR A 327 33.43 -11.39 -26.10
CA TYR A 327 32.31 -12.22 -25.68
C TYR A 327 31.07 -11.98 -26.56
N LYS A 328 30.36 -13.04 -26.95
CA LYS A 328 29.21 -12.94 -27.83
C LYS A 328 27.97 -12.48 -27.02
N PRO A 329 27.33 -11.35 -27.42
CA PRO A 329 26.11 -10.90 -26.76
C PRO A 329 24.90 -11.77 -27.12
N ILE A 330 23.99 -11.97 -26.14
CA ILE A 330 22.73 -12.66 -26.37
C ILE A 330 21.75 -11.66 -27.03
N PRO A 331 21.19 -11.99 -28.23
CA PRO A 331 20.26 -11.10 -28.94
C PRO A 331 19.07 -10.66 -28.08
N GLY A 332 18.68 -9.40 -28.17
CA GLY A 332 17.55 -8.83 -27.43
C GLY A 332 17.79 -8.60 -25.93
N ARG A 333 19.03 -8.83 -25.44
CA ARG A 333 19.41 -8.63 -24.04
C ARG A 333 20.26 -7.38 -23.78
N PHE A 334 20.57 -6.62 -24.81
CA PHE A 334 21.21 -5.31 -24.69
C PHE A 334 20.19 -4.23 -24.33
N LYS A 335 20.56 -3.35 -23.39
CA LYS A 335 19.75 -2.19 -22.99
C LYS A 335 20.64 -0.99 -22.78
N ASP A 336 20.34 0.08 -23.47
CA ASP A 336 21.00 1.37 -23.34
C ASP A 336 20.17 2.33 -22.51
N TYR A 337 20.47 2.40 -21.23
CA TYR A 337 19.87 3.37 -20.31
C TYR A 337 20.71 4.66 -20.18
N ILE A 338 21.82 4.80 -20.93
CA ILE A 338 22.55 6.07 -21.03
C ILE A 338 21.83 6.97 -22.02
N ALA A 339 21.52 6.45 -23.19
CA ALA A 339 20.78 7.17 -24.23
C ALA A 339 19.30 7.39 -23.83
N MET A 340 18.70 6.42 -23.10
CA MET A 340 17.30 6.48 -22.66
C MET A 340 17.19 6.20 -21.16
N PRO A 341 17.45 7.22 -20.29
CA PRO A 341 17.40 7.07 -18.85
C PRO A 341 16.04 6.60 -18.33
N LYS A 342 16.04 5.85 -17.24
CA LYS A 342 14.80 5.52 -16.54
C LYS A 342 14.22 6.76 -15.84
N GLN A 343 12.94 6.73 -15.48
CA GLN A 343 12.25 7.84 -14.77
C GLN A 343 12.94 8.25 -13.46
N ASN A 344 13.62 7.33 -12.79
CA ASN A 344 14.42 7.59 -11.59
C ASN A 344 15.85 8.02 -11.91
N MET A 345 16.12 8.48 -13.12
CA MET A 345 17.43 8.93 -13.64
C MET A 345 18.52 7.85 -13.64
N TYR A 346 18.14 6.57 -13.53
CA TYR A 346 19.09 5.47 -13.64
C TYR A 346 19.66 5.39 -15.06
N GLN A 347 20.99 5.44 -15.18
CA GLN A 347 21.75 5.32 -16.41
C GLN A 347 22.79 4.21 -16.30
N SER A 348 22.87 3.36 -17.32
CA SER A 348 23.88 2.29 -17.45
C SER A 348 23.69 1.58 -18.79
N LEU A 349 24.74 1.06 -19.38
CA LEU A 349 24.64 0.05 -20.44
C LEU A 349 24.54 -1.32 -19.78
N HIS A 350 23.57 -2.14 -20.22
CA HIS A 350 23.42 -3.52 -19.77
C HIS A 350 23.54 -4.46 -20.95
N THR A 351 24.41 -5.44 -20.84
CA THR A 351 24.56 -6.49 -21.86
C THR A 351 24.68 -7.85 -21.18
N THR A 352 24.01 -8.85 -21.74
CA THR A 352 24.16 -10.25 -21.30
C THR A 352 24.99 -11.01 -22.34
N LEU A 353 26.06 -11.66 -21.89
CA LEU A 353 27.10 -12.26 -22.69
C LEU A 353 27.24 -13.75 -22.38
N ILE A 354 27.82 -14.52 -23.30
CA ILE A 354 28.17 -15.92 -23.09
C ILE A 354 29.63 -16.00 -22.71
N GLY A 355 29.90 -16.53 -21.51
CA GLY A 355 31.29 -16.72 -21.01
C GLY A 355 31.98 -17.95 -21.57
N PRO A 356 33.27 -18.13 -21.21
CA PRO A 356 34.14 -19.23 -21.74
C PRO A 356 33.56 -20.63 -21.48
N SER A 357 32.87 -20.83 -20.34
CA SER A 357 32.23 -22.10 -19.98
C SER A 357 30.80 -22.28 -20.57
N GLY A 358 30.36 -21.40 -21.49
CA GLY A 358 29.00 -21.38 -22.01
C GLY A 358 27.95 -20.81 -21.06
N GLN A 359 28.34 -20.38 -19.86
CA GLN A 359 27.43 -19.77 -18.91
C GLN A 359 27.20 -18.29 -19.21
N PRO A 360 25.94 -17.83 -19.25
CA PRO A 360 25.67 -16.43 -19.47
C PRO A 360 25.93 -15.60 -18.19
N PHE A 361 26.42 -14.35 -18.40
CA PHE A 361 26.64 -13.36 -17.35
C PHE A 361 26.24 -11.97 -17.84
N GLU A 362 25.89 -11.08 -16.92
CA GLU A 362 25.51 -9.70 -17.23
C GLU A 362 26.66 -8.74 -16.93
N ILE A 363 26.88 -7.78 -17.82
CA ILE A 363 27.78 -6.65 -17.56
C ILE A 363 26.97 -5.35 -17.51
N GLN A 364 27.28 -4.52 -16.52
CA GLN A 364 26.72 -3.18 -16.33
C GLN A 364 27.85 -2.16 -16.44
N ILE A 365 27.78 -1.25 -17.42
CA ILE A 365 28.80 -0.24 -17.66
C ILE A 365 28.20 1.13 -17.44
N ARG A 366 28.83 1.98 -16.65
CA ARG A 366 28.40 3.34 -16.35
C ARG A 366 29.54 4.21 -15.85
N THR A 367 29.38 5.52 -15.87
CA THR A 367 30.35 6.44 -15.27
C THR A 367 30.26 6.44 -13.75
N TYR A 368 31.30 6.96 -13.06
CA TYR A 368 31.27 7.17 -11.61
C TYR A 368 30.10 8.06 -11.17
N GLU A 369 29.77 9.10 -11.93
CA GLU A 369 28.63 9.98 -11.67
C GLU A 369 27.30 9.23 -11.78
N MET A 370 27.10 8.47 -12.86
CA MET A 370 25.91 7.60 -13.03
C MET A 370 25.82 6.56 -11.93
N HIS A 371 26.96 6.03 -11.47
CA HIS A 371 27.01 5.09 -10.37
C HIS A 371 26.49 5.75 -9.08
N ARG A 372 26.98 6.92 -8.78
CA ARG A 372 26.58 7.67 -7.60
C ARG A 372 25.06 7.99 -7.65
N THR A 373 24.58 8.49 -8.77
CA THR A 373 23.14 8.75 -8.97
C THR A 373 22.30 7.46 -8.83
N ALA A 374 22.79 6.31 -9.34
CA ALA A 374 22.06 5.04 -9.25
C ALA A 374 22.04 4.43 -7.84
N GLU A 375 23.03 4.68 -6.98
CA GLU A 375 23.11 4.14 -5.61
C GLU A 375 22.41 5.07 -4.58
N TYR A 376 22.66 6.39 -4.68
CA TYR A 376 22.19 7.39 -3.73
C TYR A 376 20.94 8.14 -4.20
N GLY A 377 20.59 8.04 -5.50
CA GLY A 377 19.41 8.71 -6.06
C GLY A 377 19.46 10.22 -5.87
N ILE A 378 18.36 10.77 -5.37
CA ILE A 378 18.25 12.21 -5.12
C ILE A 378 19.26 12.72 -4.06
N ALA A 379 19.69 11.87 -3.12
CA ALA A 379 20.67 12.24 -2.11
C ALA A 379 22.03 12.60 -2.72
N ALA A 380 22.42 12.04 -3.87
CA ALA A 380 23.67 12.35 -4.56
C ALA A 380 23.83 13.82 -4.93
N HIS A 381 22.74 14.58 -5.09
CA HIS A 381 22.76 15.98 -5.52
C HIS A 381 22.91 16.98 -4.37
N TRP A 382 22.65 16.58 -3.11
CA TRP A 382 22.76 17.49 -1.95
C TRP A 382 24.21 17.90 -1.67
N LYS A 383 25.17 16.99 -1.84
CA LYS A 383 26.60 17.30 -1.67
C LYS A 383 27.12 18.36 -2.66
N TYR A 384 26.53 18.42 -3.86
CA TYR A 384 26.97 19.38 -4.90
C TYR A 384 26.55 20.81 -4.59
N LYS A 385 25.45 21.02 -3.84
CA LYS A 385 24.98 22.37 -3.41
C LYS A 385 25.89 22.99 -2.35
N GLU A 386 26.46 22.20 -1.44
CA GLU A 386 27.38 22.70 -0.40
C GLU A 386 28.75 23.10 -0.96
N THR A 387 29.23 22.42 -1.99
CA THR A 387 30.57 22.68 -2.57
C THR A 387 30.63 23.87 -3.53
N ASN A 388 29.49 24.31 -4.09
CA ASN A 388 29.41 25.44 -5.02
C ASN A 388 28.62 26.59 -4.44
N ASN A 389 29.26 27.48 -3.70
CA ASN A 389 28.67 28.76 -3.25
C ASN A 389 27.98 29.52 -4.40
N GLY A 390 26.69 29.24 -4.63
CA GLY A 390 25.77 30.20 -5.28
C GLY A 390 25.82 30.30 -6.82
N ASN A 391 26.66 29.58 -7.57
CA ASN A 391 26.71 29.66 -9.04
C ASN A 391 26.23 28.36 -9.73
N ALA A 392 24.94 28.03 -9.57
CA ALA A 392 24.31 26.87 -10.23
C ALA A 392 23.42 27.33 -11.39
N THR A 393 23.97 27.44 -12.60
CA THR A 393 23.21 27.79 -13.83
C THR A 393 22.83 26.59 -14.70
N THR A 394 23.12 25.32 -14.29
CA THR A 394 22.89 24.15 -15.14
C THR A 394 22.05 23.02 -14.50
N THR A 395 21.62 23.15 -13.26
CA THR A 395 20.95 22.08 -12.50
C THR A 395 19.43 22.19 -12.40
N THR A 396 18.81 23.25 -12.91
CA THR A 396 17.39 23.58 -12.72
C THR A 396 16.42 22.63 -13.44
N VAL A 397 16.75 22.12 -14.62
CA VAL A 397 15.81 21.29 -15.42
C VAL A 397 15.65 19.90 -14.85
N THR A 398 16.74 19.27 -14.38
CA THR A 398 16.70 17.91 -13.83
C THR A 398 16.09 17.82 -12.43
N GLU A 399 16.20 18.87 -11.61
CA GLU A 399 15.52 18.95 -10.32
C GLU A 399 14.01 19.17 -10.48
N GLU A 400 13.60 19.98 -11.46
CA GLU A 400 12.18 20.20 -11.77
C GLU A 400 11.46 18.93 -12.24
N GLU A 401 12.11 18.09 -13.04
CA GLU A 401 11.56 16.81 -13.48
C GLU A 401 11.41 15.81 -12.33
N LYS A 402 12.37 15.74 -11.41
CA LYS A 402 12.32 14.87 -10.22
C LYS A 402 11.21 15.29 -9.24
N LEU A 403 10.99 16.59 -9.11
CA LEU A 403 9.94 17.14 -8.24
C LEU A 403 8.55 17.18 -8.93
N SER A 404 8.47 16.96 -10.24
CA SER A 404 7.19 16.93 -10.98
C SER A 404 6.21 15.91 -10.41
N TRP A 405 6.70 14.74 -10.02
CA TRP A 405 5.91 13.72 -9.34
C TRP A 405 5.35 14.17 -7.98
N LEU A 406 6.17 14.86 -7.18
CA LEU A 406 5.72 15.40 -5.90
C LEU A 406 4.65 16.47 -6.09
N ARG A 407 4.83 17.35 -7.08
CA ARG A 407 3.79 18.33 -7.47
C ARG A 407 2.50 17.63 -7.86
N GLN A 408 2.57 16.54 -8.61
CA GLN A 408 1.41 15.75 -9.00
C GLN A 408 0.69 15.15 -7.79
N ILE A 409 1.42 14.63 -6.79
CA ILE A 409 0.82 14.15 -5.53
C ILE A 409 0.15 15.29 -4.77
N LEU A 410 0.77 16.49 -4.74
CA LEU A 410 0.17 17.67 -4.11
C LEU A 410 -1.12 18.11 -4.82
N GLU A 411 -1.14 18.11 -6.18
CA GLU A 411 -2.36 18.36 -6.94
C GLU A 411 -3.46 17.35 -6.56
N TRP A 412 -3.13 16.05 -6.51
CA TRP A 412 -4.10 15.03 -6.09
C TRP A 412 -4.64 15.26 -4.70
N GLN A 413 -3.79 15.70 -3.78
CA GLN A 413 -4.18 15.99 -2.42
C GLN A 413 -5.13 17.19 -2.31
N GLN A 414 -4.91 18.24 -3.10
CA GLN A 414 -5.81 19.40 -3.16
C GLN A 414 -7.16 19.05 -3.77
N ASP A 415 -7.17 18.16 -4.76
CA ASP A 415 -8.35 17.75 -5.49
C ASP A 415 -9.20 16.68 -4.78
N MET A 416 -8.62 15.95 -3.81
CA MET A 416 -9.26 14.81 -3.14
C MET A 416 -9.51 15.09 -1.67
N SER A 417 -10.78 15.04 -1.27
CA SER A 417 -11.19 15.14 0.13
C SER A 417 -11.20 13.79 0.85
N ASP A 418 -11.32 12.66 0.11
CA ASP A 418 -11.37 11.31 0.68
C ASP A 418 -9.98 10.68 0.81
N ASN A 419 -9.59 10.38 2.05
CA ASN A 419 -8.33 9.72 2.39
C ASN A 419 -8.20 8.33 1.77
N LYS A 420 -9.31 7.61 1.59
CA LYS A 420 -9.31 6.26 1.01
C LYS A 420 -9.08 6.29 -0.50
N GLU A 421 -9.67 7.26 -1.19
CA GLU A 421 -9.44 7.50 -2.63
C GLU A 421 -7.98 7.89 -2.86
N PHE A 422 -7.45 8.83 -2.06
CA PHE A 422 -6.05 9.24 -2.10
C PHE A 422 -5.09 8.04 -1.93
N MET A 423 -5.32 7.18 -0.92
CA MET A 423 -4.49 5.99 -0.69
C MET A 423 -4.55 4.99 -1.84
N THR A 424 -5.72 4.80 -2.44
CA THR A 424 -5.90 3.89 -3.58
C THR A 424 -5.14 4.38 -4.79
N LEU A 425 -5.22 5.67 -5.09
CA LEU A 425 -4.49 6.30 -6.20
C LEU A 425 -2.99 6.30 -5.96
N LEU A 426 -2.55 6.63 -4.74
CA LEU A 426 -1.14 6.59 -4.37
C LEU A 426 -0.55 5.19 -4.56
N LYS A 427 -1.21 4.16 -4.05
CA LYS A 427 -0.78 2.76 -4.24
C LYS A 427 -0.78 2.35 -5.71
N SER A 428 -1.78 2.76 -6.48
CA SER A 428 -1.85 2.50 -7.91
C SER A 428 -0.68 3.16 -8.66
N ASP A 429 -0.38 4.42 -8.36
CA ASP A 429 0.72 5.15 -8.98
C ASP A 429 2.09 4.58 -8.59
N LEU A 430 2.27 4.22 -7.32
CA LEU A 430 3.51 3.60 -6.84
C LEU A 430 3.76 2.23 -7.46
N ASN A 431 2.71 1.48 -7.83
CA ASN A 431 2.82 0.13 -8.42
C ASN A 431 3.04 0.12 -9.94
N LEU A 432 2.86 1.25 -10.64
CA LEU A 432 2.97 1.35 -12.10
C LEU A 432 4.41 1.26 -12.66
N PHE A 433 5.42 1.04 -11.81
CA PHE A 433 6.86 1.17 -12.18
C PHE A 433 7.54 -0.06 -12.77
N SER A 434 6.83 -1.15 -13.12
CA SER A 434 7.53 -2.38 -13.53
C SER A 434 7.95 -2.43 -14.99
N ASP A 435 7.14 -1.90 -15.92
CA ASP A 435 7.43 -1.95 -17.36
C ASP A 435 6.92 -0.68 -18.05
N ASN A 436 7.80 0.05 -18.73
CA ASN A 436 7.46 1.24 -19.49
C ASN A 436 7.55 1.01 -20.99
N VAL A 437 6.77 1.77 -21.73
CA VAL A 437 6.81 1.87 -23.20
C VAL A 437 7.23 3.29 -23.61
N PHE A 438 8.13 3.39 -24.57
CA PHE A 438 8.60 4.66 -25.10
C PHE A 438 7.96 4.90 -26.48
N ALA A 439 7.26 6.04 -26.60
CA ALA A 439 6.64 6.47 -27.85
C ALA A 439 7.14 7.87 -28.23
N PHE A 440 7.07 8.21 -29.51
CA PHE A 440 7.62 9.44 -30.06
C PHE A 440 6.52 10.35 -30.55
N THR A 441 6.69 11.66 -30.32
CA THR A 441 5.90 12.66 -31.03
C THR A 441 6.36 12.76 -32.50
N PRO A 442 5.59 13.37 -33.43
CA PRO A 442 6.05 13.61 -34.76
C PRO A 442 7.31 14.51 -34.82
N SER A 443 7.54 15.35 -33.81
CA SER A 443 8.76 16.15 -33.64
C SER A 443 9.99 15.38 -33.17
N GLY A 444 9.80 14.10 -32.76
CA GLY A 444 10.88 13.25 -32.24
C GLY A 444 11.02 13.26 -30.72
N ASP A 445 10.17 13.99 -29.98
CA ASP A 445 10.20 13.99 -28.51
C ASP A 445 9.79 12.64 -27.94
N VAL A 446 10.56 12.10 -27.02
CA VAL A 446 10.28 10.82 -26.39
C VAL A 446 9.30 11.01 -25.23
N LYS A 447 8.23 10.23 -25.20
CA LYS A 447 7.30 10.13 -24.07
C LYS A 447 7.39 8.75 -23.47
N ASN A 448 7.56 8.71 -22.14
CA ASN A 448 7.64 7.49 -21.36
C ASN A 448 6.30 7.22 -20.68
N LEU A 449 5.69 6.07 -20.96
CA LEU A 449 4.35 5.70 -20.52
C LEU A 449 4.36 4.32 -19.86
N PRO A 450 3.43 4.02 -18.93
CA PRO A 450 3.23 2.68 -18.43
C PRO A 450 2.92 1.68 -19.55
N LYS A 451 3.39 0.45 -19.44
CA LYS A 451 3.05 -0.62 -20.39
C LYS A 451 1.54 -0.84 -20.45
N GLY A 452 1.02 -0.99 -21.65
CA GLY A 452 -0.40 -1.11 -21.89
C GLY A 452 -1.12 0.23 -22.06
N SER A 453 -0.39 1.35 -22.04
CA SER A 453 -0.92 2.68 -22.31
C SER A 453 -1.49 2.80 -23.71
N THR A 454 -2.42 3.72 -23.89
CA THR A 454 -3.17 3.97 -25.10
C THR A 454 -2.87 5.38 -25.65
N PRO A 455 -3.29 5.71 -26.89
CA PRO A 455 -3.15 7.06 -27.42
C PRO A 455 -3.77 8.16 -26.54
N ILE A 456 -4.76 7.82 -25.72
CA ILE A 456 -5.33 8.77 -24.75
C ILE A 456 -4.28 9.09 -23.67
N ASP A 457 -3.61 8.07 -23.11
CA ASP A 457 -2.52 8.27 -22.14
C ASP A 457 -1.40 9.14 -22.73
N PHE A 458 -1.05 8.90 -24.00
CA PHE A 458 -0.05 9.67 -24.72
C PHE A 458 -0.49 11.14 -24.89
N ALA A 459 -1.75 11.40 -25.27
CA ALA A 459 -2.28 12.76 -25.42
C ALA A 459 -2.18 13.56 -24.11
N TYR A 460 -2.57 12.95 -22.98
CA TYR A 460 -2.46 13.58 -21.65
C TYR A 460 -1.01 13.71 -21.16
N SER A 461 -0.09 12.89 -21.66
CA SER A 461 1.35 13.03 -21.35
C SER A 461 2.00 14.22 -22.06
N ILE A 462 1.41 14.68 -23.18
CA ILE A 462 1.85 15.89 -23.87
C ILE A 462 1.34 17.11 -23.12
N HIS A 463 0.02 17.26 -23.05
CA HIS A 463 -0.65 18.35 -22.34
C HIS A 463 -2.14 18.04 -22.12
N SER A 464 -2.72 18.47 -20.99
CA SER A 464 -4.15 18.23 -20.70
C SER A 464 -5.08 18.83 -21.76
N ALA A 465 -4.75 19.98 -22.34
CA ALA A 465 -5.53 20.55 -23.43
C ALA A 465 -5.53 19.69 -24.70
N VAL A 466 -4.44 18.97 -25.01
CA VAL A 466 -4.36 18.01 -26.10
C VAL A 466 -5.25 16.81 -25.83
N GLY A 467 -5.17 16.26 -24.63
CA GLY A 467 -6.02 15.16 -24.18
C GLY A 467 -7.51 15.51 -24.21
N ASN A 468 -7.89 16.68 -23.67
CA ASN A 468 -9.29 17.12 -23.64
C ASN A 468 -9.88 17.39 -25.04
N LYS A 469 -9.06 17.78 -26.02
CA LYS A 469 -9.48 18.05 -27.40
C LYS A 469 -9.27 16.90 -28.37
N MET A 470 -8.76 15.75 -27.90
CA MET A 470 -8.48 14.59 -28.71
C MET A 470 -9.76 14.01 -29.32
N VAL A 471 -9.73 13.73 -30.63
CA VAL A 471 -10.80 13.04 -31.37
C VAL A 471 -10.31 11.75 -32.04
N GLY A 472 -8.99 11.54 -32.14
CA GLY A 472 -8.40 10.34 -32.71
C GLY A 472 -6.87 10.38 -32.62
N ALA A 473 -6.22 9.31 -33.11
CA ALA A 473 -4.77 9.21 -33.17
C ALA A 473 -4.31 8.45 -34.40
N LYS A 474 -3.10 8.79 -34.89
CA LYS A 474 -2.36 7.99 -35.87
C LYS A 474 -1.11 7.44 -35.20
N VAL A 475 -0.83 6.18 -35.48
CA VAL A 475 0.40 5.50 -35.06
C VAL A 475 1.16 5.09 -36.32
N ASN A 476 2.41 5.51 -36.41
CA ASN A 476 3.26 5.26 -37.59
C ASN A 476 2.57 5.64 -38.91
N GLY A 477 1.87 6.79 -38.91
CA GLY A 477 1.14 7.33 -40.04
C GLY A 477 -0.25 6.70 -40.30
N LYS A 478 -0.66 5.66 -39.58
CA LYS A 478 -1.96 4.98 -39.76
C LYS A 478 -2.94 5.34 -38.63
N LEU A 479 -4.20 5.60 -38.99
CA LEU A 479 -5.26 5.82 -38.01
C LEU A 479 -5.50 4.55 -37.20
N VAL A 480 -5.58 4.71 -35.88
CA VAL A 480 -5.78 3.58 -34.91
C VAL A 480 -6.98 3.86 -34.00
N PRO A 481 -7.59 2.79 -33.44
CA PRO A 481 -8.60 2.95 -32.40
C PRO A 481 -8.00 3.61 -31.15
N ILE A 482 -8.84 4.25 -30.32
CA ILE A 482 -8.43 4.95 -29.09
C ILE A 482 -7.91 4.01 -28.02
N ASP A 483 -8.25 2.73 -28.06
CA ASP A 483 -7.82 1.65 -27.17
C ASP A 483 -6.60 0.86 -27.70
N TYR A 484 -5.97 1.32 -28.78
CA TYR A 484 -4.74 0.75 -29.31
C TYR A 484 -3.67 0.70 -28.21
N VAL A 485 -3.02 -0.44 -28.02
CA VAL A 485 -1.93 -0.60 -27.03
C VAL A 485 -0.61 -0.18 -27.66
N ILE A 486 -0.03 0.89 -27.14
CA ILE A 486 1.23 1.48 -27.60
C ILE A 486 2.38 0.50 -27.44
N LYS A 487 3.25 0.41 -28.45
CA LYS A 487 4.47 -0.40 -28.49
C LYS A 487 5.71 0.49 -28.43
N ASN A 488 6.84 -0.06 -27.98
CA ASN A 488 8.10 0.65 -28.02
C ASN A 488 8.47 1.06 -29.43
N GLY A 489 8.81 2.34 -29.61
CA GLY A 489 9.20 2.89 -30.91
C GLY A 489 8.04 3.44 -31.75
N ASP A 490 6.79 3.35 -31.28
CA ASP A 490 5.67 3.93 -32.02
C ASP A 490 5.76 5.45 -32.08
N GLN A 491 5.61 6.01 -33.28
CA GLN A 491 5.45 7.44 -33.50
C GLN A 491 3.95 7.77 -33.48
N ILE A 492 3.53 8.66 -32.57
CA ILE A 492 2.12 8.93 -32.31
C ILE A 492 1.78 10.38 -32.62
N GLU A 493 0.83 10.58 -33.54
CA GLU A 493 0.21 11.87 -33.87
C GLU A 493 -1.20 11.92 -33.26
N ILE A 494 -1.46 12.89 -32.37
CA ILE A 494 -2.79 13.09 -31.78
C ILE A 494 -3.60 14.04 -32.65
N ILE A 495 -4.79 13.60 -33.03
CA ILE A 495 -5.74 14.40 -33.79
C ILE A 495 -6.65 15.13 -32.83
N THR A 496 -6.65 16.47 -32.87
CA THR A 496 -7.46 17.30 -31.97
C THR A 496 -8.50 18.09 -32.77
N SER A 497 -9.65 18.42 -32.14
CA SER A 497 -10.69 19.27 -32.69
C SER A 497 -11.05 20.38 -31.72
N GLN A 498 -11.25 21.60 -32.20
CA GLN A 498 -11.76 22.71 -31.40
C GLN A 498 -13.21 22.48 -30.92
N ASN A 499 -13.98 21.68 -31.68
CA ASN A 499 -15.38 21.35 -31.38
C ASN A 499 -15.51 20.09 -30.51
N SER A 500 -14.41 19.57 -29.96
CA SER A 500 -14.47 18.43 -29.05
C SER A 500 -15.26 18.80 -27.80
N LYS A 501 -16.19 17.92 -27.39
CA LYS A 501 -16.98 18.06 -26.15
C LYS A 501 -16.18 17.63 -24.88
N GLY A 502 -14.89 17.37 -25.00
CA GLY A 502 -14.04 16.89 -23.94
C GLY A 502 -13.95 15.35 -23.89
N PRO A 503 -13.31 14.78 -22.84
CA PRO A 503 -13.12 13.36 -22.69
C PRO A 503 -14.44 12.62 -22.42
N SER A 504 -14.55 11.37 -22.91
CA SER A 504 -15.65 10.47 -22.55
C SER A 504 -15.40 9.77 -21.22
N ARG A 505 -16.44 9.47 -20.44
CA ARG A 505 -16.34 8.63 -19.23
C ARG A 505 -15.81 7.23 -19.52
N ASP A 506 -16.05 6.68 -20.71
CA ASP A 506 -15.53 5.38 -21.12
C ASP A 506 -14.01 5.37 -21.26
N TRP A 507 -13.37 6.52 -21.47
CA TRP A 507 -11.92 6.62 -21.50
C TRP A 507 -11.27 6.19 -20.17
N LEU A 508 -11.96 6.40 -19.03
CA LEU A 508 -11.48 5.97 -17.72
C LEU A 508 -11.29 4.44 -17.59
N LYS A 509 -12.03 3.65 -18.39
CA LYS A 509 -11.89 2.18 -18.45
C LYS A 509 -10.68 1.74 -19.27
N VAL A 510 -10.27 2.57 -20.23
CA VAL A 510 -9.24 2.26 -21.23
C VAL A 510 -7.86 2.75 -20.80
N VAL A 511 -7.77 3.96 -20.23
CA VAL A 511 -6.50 4.59 -19.84
C VAL A 511 -5.80 3.83 -18.71
N LYS A 512 -4.48 3.77 -18.80
CA LYS A 512 -3.61 3.09 -17.82
C LYS A 512 -2.85 4.06 -16.92
N SER A 513 -2.44 5.23 -17.44
CA SER A 513 -1.70 6.20 -16.65
C SER A 513 -2.59 6.89 -15.63
N THR A 514 -2.06 7.06 -14.42
CA THR A 514 -2.73 7.78 -13.32
C THR A 514 -2.92 9.26 -13.70
N GLN A 515 -1.97 9.82 -14.46
CA GLN A 515 -2.04 11.18 -14.97
C GLN A 515 -3.28 11.39 -15.85
N ALA A 516 -3.51 10.53 -16.87
CA ALA A 516 -4.67 10.64 -17.73
C ALA A 516 -5.98 10.47 -16.93
N LYS A 517 -6.07 9.46 -16.06
CA LYS A 517 -7.25 9.25 -15.20
C LYS A 517 -7.59 10.49 -14.38
N ASN A 518 -6.60 11.09 -13.72
CA ASN A 518 -6.81 12.25 -12.88
C ASN A 518 -7.21 13.49 -13.69
N LYS A 519 -6.55 13.76 -14.82
CA LYS A 519 -6.89 14.91 -15.67
C LYS A 519 -8.29 14.77 -16.29
N ILE A 520 -8.71 13.56 -16.66
CA ILE A 520 -10.08 13.26 -17.10
C ILE A 520 -11.08 13.52 -15.96
N ASN A 521 -10.82 13.00 -14.75
CA ASN A 521 -11.69 13.23 -13.60
C ASN A 521 -11.74 14.72 -13.21
N GLN A 522 -10.60 15.42 -13.24
CA GLN A 522 -10.52 16.86 -12.98
C GLN A 522 -11.38 17.65 -14.00
N TRP A 523 -11.33 17.27 -15.30
CA TRP A 523 -12.17 17.88 -16.32
C TRP A 523 -13.66 17.68 -16.02
N PHE A 524 -14.09 16.46 -15.69
CA PHE A 524 -15.49 16.21 -15.29
C PHE A 524 -15.91 16.98 -14.05
N ARG A 525 -15.03 17.15 -13.09
CA ARG A 525 -15.33 17.95 -11.88
C ARG A 525 -15.49 19.43 -12.20
N SER A 526 -14.67 19.99 -13.10
CA SER A 526 -14.69 21.41 -13.42
C SER A 526 -15.82 21.79 -14.39
N GLU A 527 -15.99 21.02 -15.45
CA GLU A 527 -16.93 21.34 -16.53
C GLU A 527 -18.40 21.06 -16.16
N LEU A 528 -18.63 20.04 -15.35
CA LEU A 528 -19.96 19.68 -14.85
C LEU A 528 -20.20 20.19 -13.42
N LYS A 529 -19.45 21.18 -12.96
CA LYS A 529 -19.54 21.65 -11.58
C LYS A 529 -20.95 22.10 -11.21
N GLU A 530 -21.62 22.88 -12.07
CA GLU A 530 -22.96 23.37 -11.82
C GLU A 530 -24.03 22.26 -11.87
N GLU A 531 -23.92 21.34 -12.84
CA GLU A 531 -24.79 20.16 -12.89
C GLU A 531 -24.60 19.25 -11.68
N ASN A 532 -23.33 19.03 -11.28
CA ASN A 532 -23.02 18.25 -10.08
C ASN A 532 -23.53 18.93 -8.79
N ILE A 533 -23.49 20.27 -8.67
CA ILE A 533 -24.06 21.01 -7.56
C ILE A 533 -25.59 20.78 -7.50
N GLN A 534 -26.26 20.89 -8.64
CA GLN A 534 -27.71 20.69 -8.68
C GLN A 534 -28.08 19.23 -8.33
N HIS A 535 -27.41 18.27 -8.97
CA HIS A 535 -27.60 16.85 -8.69
C HIS A 535 -27.31 16.49 -7.23
N GLY A 536 -26.27 17.07 -6.62
CA GLY A 536 -25.96 16.89 -5.20
C GLY A 536 -27.04 17.45 -4.27
N LYS A 537 -27.62 18.61 -4.61
CA LYS A 537 -28.79 19.15 -3.89
C LYS A 537 -29.97 18.18 -3.94
N ASP A 538 -30.27 17.65 -5.12
CA ASP A 538 -31.38 16.74 -5.33
C ASP A 538 -31.21 15.43 -4.56
N LEU A 539 -30.00 14.84 -4.57
CA LEU A 539 -29.68 13.64 -3.81
C LEU A 539 -29.82 13.84 -2.29
N ILE A 540 -29.27 14.94 -1.77
CA ILE A 540 -29.37 15.28 -0.34
C ILE A 540 -30.83 15.49 0.07
N ALA A 541 -31.60 16.24 -0.73
CA ALA A 541 -33.01 16.48 -0.48
C ALA A 541 -33.84 15.19 -0.53
N ALA A 542 -33.60 14.34 -1.52
CA ALA A 542 -34.26 13.05 -1.65
C ALA A 542 -33.96 12.12 -0.47
N TYR A 543 -32.71 12.05 -0.03
CA TYR A 543 -32.33 11.24 1.12
C TYR A 543 -32.93 11.76 2.44
N ALA A 544 -32.91 13.09 2.67
CA ALA A 544 -33.54 13.70 3.84
C ALA A 544 -35.05 13.40 3.88
N LYS A 545 -35.74 13.52 2.74
CA LYS A 545 -37.16 13.19 2.60
C LYS A 545 -37.45 11.71 2.89
N ALA A 546 -36.61 10.80 2.37
CA ALA A 546 -36.75 9.36 2.60
C ALA A 546 -36.56 8.98 4.08
N LYS A 547 -35.77 9.77 4.82
CA LYS A 547 -35.56 9.60 6.26
C LYS A 547 -36.54 10.37 7.15
N GLY A 548 -37.50 11.09 6.57
CA GLY A 548 -38.46 11.92 7.33
C GLY A 548 -37.80 13.12 8.02
N ILE A 549 -36.63 13.57 7.56
CA ILE A 549 -35.91 14.70 8.12
C ILE A 549 -36.29 15.96 7.37
N ASN A 550 -36.73 17.00 8.10
CA ASN A 550 -36.99 18.30 7.51
C ASN A 550 -35.68 18.97 7.11
N PHE A 551 -35.35 18.90 5.82
CA PHE A 551 -34.09 19.41 5.31
C PHE A 551 -33.90 20.91 5.55
N ALA A 552 -35.00 21.72 5.55
CA ALA A 552 -34.92 23.15 5.79
C ALA A 552 -34.41 23.51 7.20
N GLU A 553 -34.70 22.67 8.19
CA GLU A 553 -34.27 22.86 9.58
C GLU A 553 -32.77 22.56 9.78
N ILE A 554 -32.24 21.55 9.08
CA ILE A 554 -30.85 21.16 9.20
C ILE A 554 -29.92 21.89 8.21
N ASN A 555 -30.44 22.48 7.13
CA ASN A 555 -29.67 23.16 6.10
C ASN A 555 -29.36 24.62 6.46
N LYS A 556 -28.98 24.87 7.71
CA LYS A 556 -28.56 26.20 8.19
C LYS A 556 -27.06 26.42 8.01
N PRO A 557 -26.60 27.67 7.80
CA PRO A 557 -25.19 28.00 7.61
C PRO A 557 -24.26 27.43 8.70
N GLU A 558 -24.74 27.35 9.93
CA GLU A 558 -24.01 26.83 11.09
C GLU A 558 -23.64 25.36 10.92
N TYR A 559 -24.60 24.52 10.46
CA TYR A 559 -24.37 23.10 10.22
C TYR A 559 -23.58 22.86 8.94
N GLN A 560 -23.82 23.68 7.89
CA GLN A 560 -22.99 23.65 6.68
C GLN A 560 -21.51 23.92 6.99
N GLU A 561 -21.25 24.90 7.88
CA GLU A 561 -19.88 25.24 8.29
C GLU A 561 -19.22 24.10 9.06
N LYS A 562 -19.94 23.43 9.99
CA LYS A 562 -19.43 22.25 10.72
C LYS A 562 -19.08 21.10 9.76
N ILE A 563 -19.92 20.86 8.73
CA ILE A 563 -19.65 19.86 7.69
C ILE A 563 -18.45 20.27 6.83
N ARG A 564 -18.41 21.52 6.38
CA ARG A 564 -17.34 22.07 5.58
C ARG A 564 -15.97 21.90 6.25
N ARG A 565 -15.88 22.27 7.54
CA ARG A 565 -14.65 22.09 8.34
C ARG A 565 -14.26 20.64 8.51
N LYS A 566 -15.24 19.76 8.77
CA LYS A 566 -14.98 18.33 8.99
C LYS A 566 -14.41 17.63 7.74
N TYR A 567 -14.95 17.94 6.56
CA TYR A 567 -14.56 17.33 5.30
C TYR A 567 -13.54 18.15 4.50
N GLY A 568 -13.07 19.31 5.02
CA GLY A 568 -12.04 20.13 4.41
C GLY A 568 -12.47 20.89 3.15
N PHE A 569 -13.76 21.16 2.95
CA PHE A 569 -14.25 21.89 1.79
C PHE A 569 -14.06 23.41 1.93
N HIS A 570 -13.67 24.06 0.85
CA HIS A 570 -13.51 25.51 0.80
C HIS A 570 -14.88 26.24 0.87
N ASP A 571 -15.90 25.73 0.18
CA ASP A 571 -17.25 26.25 0.13
C ASP A 571 -18.29 25.14 0.12
N TRP A 572 -19.56 25.50 0.41
CA TRP A 572 -20.68 24.54 0.44
C TRP A 572 -21.02 23.98 -0.96
N ASN A 573 -20.83 24.76 -2.01
CA ASN A 573 -21.06 24.31 -3.38
C ASN A 573 -20.06 23.22 -3.78
N SER A 574 -18.81 23.29 -3.31
CA SER A 574 -17.83 22.22 -3.49
C SER A 574 -18.22 20.92 -2.79
N CYS A 575 -18.83 21.00 -1.61
CA CYS A 575 -19.41 19.85 -0.92
C CYS A 575 -20.57 19.24 -1.74
N LEU A 576 -21.51 20.06 -2.22
CA LEU A 576 -22.63 19.62 -3.03
C LEU A 576 -22.18 19.01 -4.37
N ALA A 577 -21.21 19.62 -5.05
CA ALA A 577 -20.62 19.07 -6.26
C ALA A 577 -19.99 17.71 -6.02
N THR A 578 -19.33 17.52 -4.86
CA THR A 578 -18.70 16.25 -4.49
C THR A 578 -19.74 15.14 -4.26
N VAL A 579 -20.88 15.47 -3.65
CA VAL A 579 -22.01 14.54 -3.54
C VAL A 579 -22.59 14.22 -4.92
N GLY A 580 -22.79 15.23 -5.77
CA GLY A 580 -23.38 15.06 -7.10
C GLY A 580 -22.58 14.18 -8.05
N HIS A 581 -21.25 14.20 -7.99
CA HIS A 581 -20.42 13.29 -8.78
C HIS A 581 -20.13 11.94 -8.09
N GLY A 582 -20.65 11.70 -6.86
CA GLY A 582 -20.50 10.42 -6.15
C GLY A 582 -19.23 10.28 -5.31
N GLY A 583 -18.47 11.36 -5.09
CA GLY A 583 -17.25 11.36 -4.26
C GLY A 583 -17.56 11.34 -2.77
N LEU A 584 -18.77 11.75 -2.36
CA LEU A 584 -19.27 11.71 -0.98
C LEU A 584 -20.73 11.25 -1.01
N LYS A 585 -21.12 10.37 -0.08
CA LYS A 585 -22.52 9.91 -0.02
C LYS A 585 -23.41 10.95 0.64
N GLU A 586 -24.60 11.17 0.06
CA GLU A 586 -25.64 12.03 0.60
C GLU A 586 -26.00 11.69 2.05
N SER A 587 -25.99 10.39 2.39
CA SER A 587 -26.27 9.89 3.73
C SER A 587 -25.27 10.38 4.79
N GLN A 588 -24.00 10.54 4.43
CA GLN A 588 -22.97 11.02 5.34
C GLN A 588 -23.17 12.50 5.72
N ILE A 589 -23.61 13.30 4.74
CA ILE A 589 -23.91 14.72 4.95
C ILE A 589 -25.16 14.89 5.80
N VAL A 590 -26.28 14.29 5.37
CA VAL A 590 -27.60 14.50 6.02
C VAL A 590 -27.58 13.97 7.45
N ASN A 591 -27.08 12.74 7.68
CA ASN A 591 -27.03 12.16 9.02
C ASN A 591 -26.18 13.03 9.95
N ARG A 592 -25.03 13.54 9.47
CA ARG A 592 -24.17 14.37 10.29
C ARG A 592 -24.77 15.74 10.59
N MET A 593 -25.41 16.40 9.60
CA MET A 593 -26.14 17.64 9.83
C MET A 593 -27.26 17.44 10.87
N TYR A 594 -27.95 16.31 10.78
CA TYR A 594 -29.02 15.97 11.71
C TYR A 594 -28.52 15.67 13.12
N ASP A 595 -27.37 15.02 13.26
CA ASP A 595 -26.71 14.79 14.55
C ASP A 595 -26.27 16.10 15.23
N GLU A 596 -25.77 17.06 14.45
CA GLU A 596 -25.42 18.40 14.98
C GLU A 596 -26.67 19.19 15.34
N TYR A 597 -27.73 19.11 14.52
CA TYR A 597 -29.05 19.72 14.83
C TYR A 597 -29.63 19.18 16.14
N LYS A 598 -29.58 17.85 16.35
CA LYS A 598 -30.03 17.24 17.60
C LYS A 598 -29.29 17.74 18.83
N LYS A 599 -27.96 17.93 18.74
CA LYS A 599 -27.17 18.43 19.87
C LYS A 599 -27.57 19.84 20.30
N ASP A 600 -27.92 20.69 19.34
CA ASP A 600 -28.27 22.08 19.59
C ASP A 600 -29.75 22.22 20.03
N HIS A 601 -30.58 21.17 19.82
CA HIS A 601 -32.02 21.15 20.17
C HIS A 601 -32.34 20.08 21.23
N VAL A 602 -31.36 19.69 22.07
CA VAL A 602 -31.63 18.87 23.26
C VAL A 602 -32.41 19.71 24.25
N VAL A 603 -33.71 19.49 24.31
CA VAL A 603 -34.53 19.94 25.45
C VAL A 603 -34.05 19.16 26.67
N PRO A 604 -33.60 19.82 27.75
CA PRO A 604 -33.24 19.10 28.96
C PRO A 604 -34.48 18.35 29.48
N VAL A 605 -34.46 17.05 29.32
CA VAL A 605 -35.50 16.17 29.85
C VAL A 605 -35.35 16.19 31.37
N THR A 606 -36.34 16.76 32.08
CA THR A 606 -36.37 16.73 33.54
C THR A 606 -36.84 15.35 34.02
N ASP A 607 -36.42 14.94 35.23
CA ASP A 607 -36.89 13.67 35.83
C ASP A 607 -38.39 13.53 35.88
N ALA A 608 -39.14 14.65 35.92
CA ALA A 608 -40.62 14.71 35.87
C ALA A 608 -41.13 14.29 34.48
N ASP A 609 -40.43 14.65 33.36
CA ASP A 609 -40.85 14.29 32.01
C ASP A 609 -40.60 12.80 31.72
N VAL A 610 -39.55 12.22 32.34
CA VAL A 610 -39.28 10.77 32.26
C VAL A 610 -40.38 9.99 33.00
N LEU A 611 -40.78 10.41 34.17
CA LEU A 611 -41.86 9.81 34.94
C LEU A 611 -43.23 9.99 34.25
N GLY A 612 -43.49 11.16 33.65
CA GLY A 612 -44.71 11.43 32.87
C GLY A 612 -44.80 10.53 31.64
N SER A 613 -43.70 10.38 30.87
CA SER A 613 -43.66 9.54 29.68
C SER A 613 -43.75 8.04 29.97
N ILE A 614 -43.31 7.59 31.17
CA ILE A 614 -43.53 6.21 31.65
C ILE A 614 -44.98 5.99 32.01
N ALA A 615 -45.64 6.96 32.68
CA ALA A 615 -47.06 6.88 33.05
C ALA A 615 -47.97 6.92 31.82
N GLU A 616 -47.71 7.77 30.82
CA GLU A 616 -48.46 7.83 29.56
C GLU A 616 -48.25 6.55 28.71
N LYS A 617 -47.06 5.97 28.67
CA LYS A 617 -46.81 4.68 28.02
C LYS A 617 -47.52 3.51 28.71
N GLN A 618 -47.70 3.56 30.04
CA GLN A 618 -48.46 2.56 30.78
C GLN A 618 -49.96 2.69 30.57
N GLN A 619 -50.49 3.89 30.37
CA GLN A 619 -51.92 4.11 30.06
C GLN A 619 -52.25 3.85 28.57
N ALA A 620 -51.33 4.11 27.65
CA ALA A 620 -51.49 3.80 26.22
C ALA A 620 -51.36 2.29 25.93
N ALA A 621 -50.69 1.53 26.77
CA ALA A 621 -50.53 0.09 26.62
C ALA A 621 -51.77 -0.74 26.98
N ALA A 622 -52.82 -0.11 27.55
CA ALA A 622 -54.05 -0.81 27.92
C ALA A 622 -55.09 -0.94 26.77
N GLY A 623 -54.82 -0.45 25.58
CA GLY A 623 -55.85 -0.36 24.53
C GLY A 623 -55.51 -0.79 23.11
N ILE A 624 -54.27 -1.19 22.78
CA ILE A 624 -53.90 -1.63 21.42
C ILE A 624 -52.93 -2.81 21.52
N GLN A 625 -53.39 -3.99 21.11
CA GLN A 625 -52.46 -5.12 20.87
C GLN A 625 -51.60 -4.77 19.65
N PRO A 626 -50.28 -4.64 19.78
CA PRO A 626 -49.42 -4.57 18.60
C PRO A 626 -49.31 -5.98 18.01
N GLU A 627 -49.53 -6.12 16.73
CA GLU A 627 -49.12 -7.30 15.95
C GLU A 627 -47.58 -7.44 16.06
N HIS A 628 -47.16 -8.25 17.01
CA HIS A 628 -45.77 -8.66 17.11
C HIS A 628 -45.45 -9.62 15.93
N LYS A 629 -44.61 -9.19 15.00
CA LYS A 629 -43.85 -10.12 14.15
C LYS A 629 -42.95 -10.91 15.08
N SER A 630 -43.41 -12.09 15.54
CA SER A 630 -42.62 -13.00 16.35
C SER A 630 -41.35 -13.38 15.55
N SER A 631 -40.20 -13.18 16.14
CA SER A 631 -38.91 -13.60 15.54
C SER A 631 -38.78 -15.15 15.44
N GLY A 632 -39.75 -15.89 15.90
CA GLY A 632 -39.78 -17.35 15.92
C GLY A 632 -38.81 -17.97 16.92
N ILE A 633 -38.26 -17.18 17.85
CA ILE A 633 -37.27 -17.60 18.87
C ILE A 633 -37.73 -17.14 20.24
N VAL A 634 -37.62 -18.02 21.23
CA VAL A 634 -37.78 -17.72 22.65
C VAL A 634 -36.39 -17.69 23.29
N VAL A 635 -36.09 -16.60 24.00
CA VAL A 635 -34.86 -16.47 24.79
C VAL A 635 -35.27 -16.53 26.26
N HIS A 636 -34.76 -17.53 26.97
CA HIS A 636 -35.12 -17.75 28.37
C HIS A 636 -34.69 -16.59 29.28
N GLY A 637 -35.63 -16.03 30.03
CA GLY A 637 -35.39 -14.96 30.99
C GLY A 637 -35.41 -13.52 30.45
N LEU A 638 -35.65 -13.31 29.15
CA LEU A 638 -35.73 -11.96 28.57
C LEU A 638 -36.97 -11.84 27.66
N TYR A 639 -37.81 -10.85 27.93
CA TYR A 639 -38.98 -10.49 27.12
C TYR A 639 -38.68 -9.22 26.33
N ASP A 640 -39.08 -9.18 25.08
CA ASP A 640 -39.04 -7.97 24.21
C ASP A 640 -37.63 -7.48 23.80
N VAL A 641 -36.70 -8.40 23.55
CA VAL A 641 -35.34 -8.07 23.11
C VAL A 641 -35.20 -8.26 21.61
N ALA A 642 -34.51 -7.30 20.95
CA ALA A 642 -34.18 -7.43 19.53
C ALA A 642 -33.24 -8.63 19.28
N VAL A 643 -33.72 -9.61 18.49
CA VAL A 643 -32.99 -10.83 18.15
C VAL A 643 -32.53 -10.74 16.71
N HIS A 644 -31.28 -11.10 16.47
CA HIS A 644 -30.66 -11.12 15.12
C HIS A 644 -29.98 -12.45 14.85
N PHE A 645 -30.23 -13.03 13.67
CA PHE A 645 -29.50 -14.23 13.23
C PHE A 645 -28.06 -13.91 12.85
N SER A 646 -27.14 -14.72 13.34
CA SER A 646 -25.72 -14.57 13.06
C SER A 646 -25.38 -15.03 11.64
N LYS A 647 -24.66 -14.20 10.90
CA LYS A 647 -24.20 -14.50 9.53
C LYS A 647 -23.02 -15.49 9.46
N CYS A 648 -22.35 -15.78 10.57
CA CYS A 648 -21.23 -16.71 10.57
C CYS A 648 -21.66 -18.19 10.48
N CYS A 649 -22.83 -18.54 11.00
CA CYS A 649 -23.31 -19.92 11.03
C CYS A 649 -24.73 -20.10 10.47
N ASN A 650 -25.42 -19.00 10.08
CA ASN A 650 -26.74 -19.01 9.45
C ASN A 650 -27.70 -20.03 10.08
N PRO A 651 -28.15 -19.82 11.35
CA PRO A 651 -29.03 -20.76 12.03
C PRO A 651 -30.40 -20.83 11.33
N VAL A 652 -30.91 -22.03 11.18
CA VAL A 652 -32.24 -22.31 10.58
C VAL A 652 -33.12 -23.08 11.57
N PRO A 653 -34.47 -23.03 11.44
CA PRO A 653 -35.37 -23.80 12.30
C PRO A 653 -34.98 -25.28 12.36
N GLY A 654 -34.91 -25.81 13.60
CA GLY A 654 -34.46 -27.18 13.88
C GLY A 654 -32.96 -27.33 14.21
N ASP A 655 -32.16 -26.27 14.11
CA ASP A 655 -30.80 -26.24 14.66
C ASP A 655 -30.82 -26.02 16.18
N GLU A 656 -29.85 -26.58 16.88
CA GLU A 656 -29.61 -26.20 18.27
C GLU A 656 -28.96 -24.82 18.29
N ILE A 657 -29.59 -23.88 19.01
CA ILE A 657 -29.20 -22.47 19.00
C ILE A 657 -28.86 -21.96 20.40
N VAL A 658 -28.07 -20.90 20.45
CA VAL A 658 -27.68 -20.16 21.65
C VAL A 658 -27.69 -18.67 21.35
N GLY A 659 -28.18 -17.88 22.29
CA GLY A 659 -28.16 -16.43 22.21
C GLY A 659 -26.83 -15.89 22.76
N PHE A 660 -26.22 -14.94 22.06
CA PHE A 660 -25.05 -14.19 22.53
C PHE A 660 -25.44 -12.72 22.71
N VAL A 661 -25.35 -12.21 23.94
CA VAL A 661 -25.70 -10.81 24.26
C VAL A 661 -24.64 -9.87 23.68
N THR A 662 -25.03 -9.07 22.69
CA THR A 662 -24.16 -8.08 22.07
C THR A 662 -24.26 -6.74 22.77
N ARG A 663 -23.16 -5.98 22.81
CA ARG A 663 -23.18 -4.62 23.39
C ARG A 663 -23.88 -3.66 22.43
N GLY A 664 -25.16 -3.32 22.72
CA GLY A 664 -25.93 -2.29 22.00
C GLY A 664 -26.70 -2.73 20.75
N ARG A 665 -26.72 -4.05 20.39
CA ARG A 665 -27.45 -4.57 19.21
C ARG A 665 -28.45 -5.70 19.54
N GLY A 666 -28.78 -5.93 20.82
CA GLY A 666 -29.64 -7.04 21.23
C GLY A 666 -28.90 -8.39 21.28
N ILE A 667 -29.65 -9.47 21.03
CA ILE A 667 -29.14 -10.84 21.12
C ILE A 667 -28.85 -11.39 19.71
N SER A 668 -27.65 -11.85 19.49
CA SER A 668 -27.25 -12.56 18.26
C SER A 668 -27.44 -14.05 18.45
N ILE A 669 -28.24 -14.68 17.60
CA ILE A 669 -28.51 -16.13 17.65
C ILE A 669 -27.48 -16.86 16.79
N HIS A 670 -26.79 -17.80 17.42
CA HIS A 670 -25.81 -18.67 16.80
C HIS A 670 -26.23 -20.14 16.92
N ARG A 671 -25.69 -21.00 16.09
CA ARG A 671 -25.74 -22.45 16.31
C ARG A 671 -24.75 -22.81 17.43
N THR A 672 -25.06 -23.87 18.18
CA THR A 672 -24.21 -24.36 19.29
C THR A 672 -22.87 -24.88 18.78
N ASP A 673 -22.79 -25.37 17.53
CA ASP A 673 -21.59 -25.88 16.87
C ASP A 673 -20.78 -24.79 16.11
N CYS A 674 -21.15 -23.52 16.25
CA CYS A 674 -20.44 -22.41 15.62
C CYS A 674 -19.03 -22.23 16.22
N VAL A 675 -18.01 -22.17 15.37
CA VAL A 675 -16.61 -21.97 15.77
C VAL A 675 -16.42 -20.72 16.63
N ASN A 676 -17.18 -19.66 16.33
CA ASN A 676 -17.15 -18.40 17.12
C ASN A 676 -17.75 -18.56 18.51
N ILE A 677 -18.66 -19.49 18.73
CA ILE A 677 -19.22 -19.81 20.07
C ILE A 677 -18.34 -20.78 20.83
N ILE A 678 -17.80 -21.80 20.14
CA ILE A 678 -16.91 -22.80 20.74
C ILE A 678 -15.64 -22.16 21.29
N ASN A 679 -15.06 -21.20 20.56
CA ASN A 679 -13.79 -20.56 20.89
C ASN A 679 -13.92 -19.31 21.79
N LEU A 680 -15.08 -19.04 22.38
CA LEU A 680 -15.28 -17.92 23.30
C LEU A 680 -14.40 -18.06 24.56
N SER A 681 -13.80 -16.95 25.00
CA SER A 681 -13.08 -16.87 26.27
C SER A 681 -14.02 -17.11 27.47
N LYS A 682 -13.46 -17.48 28.62
CA LYS A 682 -14.27 -17.73 29.84
C LYS A 682 -15.17 -16.53 30.22
N ILE A 683 -14.65 -15.31 30.04
CA ILE A 683 -15.38 -14.05 30.34
C ILE A 683 -16.53 -13.81 29.36
N GLU A 684 -16.37 -14.27 28.12
CA GLU A 684 -17.40 -14.08 27.07
C GLU A 684 -18.47 -15.17 27.13
N LYS A 685 -18.19 -16.32 27.73
CA LYS A 685 -19.18 -17.38 27.97
C LYS A 685 -20.30 -16.95 28.92
N ASP A 686 -20.02 -16.03 29.85
CA ASP A 686 -21.03 -15.45 30.75
C ASP A 686 -22.07 -14.58 30.03
N ARG A 687 -21.87 -14.31 28.72
CA ARG A 687 -22.82 -13.58 27.86
C ARG A 687 -23.68 -14.50 27.01
N LEU A 688 -23.55 -15.80 27.15
CA LEU A 688 -24.39 -16.79 26.49
C LEU A 688 -25.71 -16.93 27.25
N ILE A 689 -26.81 -16.96 26.52
CA ILE A 689 -28.18 -17.15 27.04
C ILE A 689 -28.83 -18.30 26.26
N GLU A 690 -29.58 -19.14 26.95
CA GLU A 690 -30.35 -20.20 26.34
C GLU A 690 -31.44 -19.60 25.41
N ALA A 691 -31.47 -20.12 24.20
CA ALA A 691 -32.43 -19.74 23.17
C ALA A 691 -32.97 -20.97 22.46
N GLU A 692 -34.24 -20.97 22.19
CA GLU A 692 -34.96 -22.07 21.57
C GLU A 692 -35.85 -21.58 20.43
N TRP A 693 -36.06 -22.42 19.42
CA TRP A 693 -37.05 -22.15 18.38
C TRP A 693 -38.47 -22.34 18.96
N GLN A 694 -39.40 -21.46 18.62
CA GLN A 694 -40.81 -21.66 18.90
C GLN A 694 -41.33 -22.90 18.15
N ASP A 695 -42.32 -23.61 18.75
CA ASP A 695 -42.88 -24.81 18.18
C ASP A 695 -43.28 -24.63 16.71
N THR A 696 -42.85 -25.57 15.86
CA THR A 696 -43.00 -25.56 14.42
C THR A 696 -44.41 -25.46 13.88
N ALA A 697 -45.44 -25.75 14.72
CA ALA A 697 -46.84 -25.63 14.36
C ALA A 697 -47.35 -24.17 14.18
N LEU A 698 -46.57 -23.17 14.66
CA LEU A 698 -46.86 -21.74 14.49
C LEU A 698 -46.07 -21.06 13.36
N MET A 699 -45.16 -21.80 12.69
CA MET A 699 -44.19 -21.24 11.68
C MET A 699 -44.65 -21.37 10.23
N ASP A 700 -45.86 -21.71 9.93
CA ASP A 700 -46.36 -21.84 8.54
C ASP A 700 -46.60 -20.48 7.84
N ASN A 701 -45.83 -19.47 8.24
CA ASN A 701 -45.87 -18.12 7.66
C ASN A 701 -44.93 -17.93 6.45
N GLY A 702 -44.45 -19.00 5.81
CA GLY A 702 -43.68 -18.89 4.56
C GLY A 702 -42.31 -18.21 4.67
N ALA A 703 -41.75 -18.04 5.88
CA ALA A 703 -40.42 -17.45 6.08
C ALA A 703 -39.31 -18.38 5.56
N GLU A 704 -38.48 -17.83 4.70
CA GLU A 704 -37.28 -18.51 4.18
C GLU A 704 -36.04 -18.03 4.96
N TYR A 705 -35.16 -18.99 5.25
CA TYR A 705 -33.89 -18.76 5.96
C TYR A 705 -32.72 -19.06 5.05
N GLN A 706 -31.71 -18.20 5.06
CA GLN A 706 -30.51 -18.40 4.28
C GLN A 706 -29.61 -19.47 4.89
N ALA A 707 -29.16 -20.41 4.08
CA ALA A 707 -28.19 -21.44 4.45
C ALA A 707 -27.09 -21.54 3.39
N ASP A 708 -25.97 -22.16 3.76
CA ASP A 708 -24.85 -22.38 2.89
C ASP A 708 -24.23 -23.76 3.11
N LEU A 709 -23.76 -24.36 1.99
CA LEU A 709 -23.08 -25.63 1.96
C LEU A 709 -21.74 -25.51 1.22
N LYS A 710 -20.71 -26.18 1.73
CA LYS A 710 -19.43 -26.40 1.08
C LYS A 710 -19.37 -27.80 0.53
N ILE A 711 -19.18 -27.94 -0.77
CA ILE A 711 -19.11 -29.22 -1.50
C ILE A 711 -17.68 -29.40 -1.95
N PHE A 712 -17.02 -30.43 -1.47
CA PHE A 712 -15.69 -30.84 -1.91
C PHE A 712 -15.83 -31.94 -2.96
N CYS A 713 -15.24 -31.74 -4.13
CA CYS A 713 -15.44 -32.65 -5.26
C CYS A 713 -14.22 -32.68 -6.20
N HIS A 714 -14.08 -33.75 -6.98
CA HIS A 714 -13.16 -33.79 -8.11
C HIS A 714 -13.71 -32.94 -9.25
N ASP A 715 -12.90 -32.02 -9.77
CA ASP A 715 -13.31 -31.13 -10.85
C ASP A 715 -13.51 -31.90 -12.16
N ARG A 716 -14.69 -31.71 -12.79
CA ARG A 716 -15.02 -32.26 -14.09
C ARG A 716 -16.05 -31.42 -14.86
N PRO A 717 -16.07 -31.50 -16.19
CA PRO A 717 -17.13 -30.87 -16.97
C PRO A 717 -18.53 -31.33 -16.54
N GLY A 718 -19.47 -30.39 -16.42
CA GLY A 718 -20.87 -30.68 -16.06
C GLY A 718 -21.17 -30.79 -14.56
N LEU A 719 -20.15 -30.76 -13.67
CA LEU A 719 -20.31 -30.87 -12.22
C LEU A 719 -21.29 -29.85 -11.63
N LEU A 720 -21.14 -28.55 -12.00
CA LEU A 720 -22.05 -27.50 -11.55
C LEU A 720 -23.49 -27.70 -12.00
N VAL A 721 -23.69 -28.31 -13.20
CA VAL A 721 -25.03 -28.65 -13.71
C VAL A 721 -25.66 -29.77 -12.86
N ASP A 722 -24.89 -30.79 -12.51
CA ASP A 722 -25.38 -31.88 -11.67
C ASP A 722 -25.77 -31.39 -10.27
N ILE A 723 -24.94 -30.47 -9.68
CA ILE A 723 -25.25 -29.90 -8.39
C ILE A 723 -26.50 -29.00 -8.47
N THR A 724 -26.58 -28.07 -9.42
CA THR A 724 -27.74 -27.18 -9.55
C THR A 724 -29.03 -27.91 -9.88
N LYS A 725 -28.98 -29.04 -10.59
CA LYS A 725 -30.12 -29.88 -10.89
C LYS A 725 -30.78 -30.40 -9.61
N ILE A 726 -30.01 -30.84 -8.61
CA ILE A 726 -30.54 -31.31 -7.32
C ILE A 726 -31.33 -30.19 -6.58
N PHE A 727 -30.82 -28.95 -6.61
CA PHE A 727 -31.53 -27.82 -6.01
C PHE A 727 -32.83 -27.51 -6.77
N THR A 728 -32.80 -27.58 -8.10
CA THR A 728 -33.99 -27.41 -8.97
C THR A 728 -35.05 -28.49 -8.73
N GLU A 729 -34.63 -29.75 -8.61
CA GLU A 729 -35.53 -30.87 -8.31
C GLU A 729 -36.21 -30.76 -6.93
N LYS A 730 -35.60 -30.02 -6.03
CA LYS A 730 -36.14 -29.77 -4.67
C LYS A 730 -36.84 -28.42 -4.54
N GLU A 731 -37.00 -27.70 -5.64
CA GLU A 731 -37.60 -26.36 -5.69
C GLU A 731 -36.92 -25.36 -4.72
N ILE A 732 -35.58 -25.50 -4.52
CA ILE A 732 -34.79 -24.64 -3.64
C ILE A 732 -34.10 -23.59 -4.48
N ASN A 733 -34.35 -22.31 -4.15
CA ASN A 733 -33.77 -21.20 -4.84
C ASN A 733 -32.31 -20.95 -4.41
N ILE A 734 -31.38 -21.00 -5.36
CA ILE A 734 -29.98 -20.67 -5.14
C ILE A 734 -29.78 -19.18 -5.24
N SER A 735 -29.28 -18.55 -4.16
CA SER A 735 -28.97 -17.12 -4.11
C SER A 735 -27.54 -16.79 -4.58
N GLY A 736 -26.64 -17.77 -4.56
CA GLY A 736 -25.26 -17.59 -5.03
C GLY A 736 -24.48 -18.89 -5.09
N ILE A 737 -23.49 -18.97 -6.02
CA ILE A 737 -22.55 -20.07 -6.13
C ILE A 737 -21.15 -19.51 -6.29
N GLN A 738 -20.18 -20.07 -5.56
CA GLN A 738 -18.77 -19.74 -5.63
C GLN A 738 -17.95 -21.02 -5.79
N SER A 739 -17.12 -21.12 -6.82
CA SER A 739 -16.29 -22.31 -7.08
C SER A 739 -14.82 -21.93 -7.11
N LYS A 740 -13.96 -22.73 -6.46
CA LYS A 740 -12.50 -22.62 -6.48
C LYS A 740 -11.90 -24.00 -6.70
N THR A 741 -11.10 -24.15 -7.76
CA THR A 741 -10.40 -25.41 -8.02
C THR A 741 -8.93 -25.30 -7.62
N SER A 742 -8.45 -26.29 -6.87
CA SER A 742 -7.05 -26.39 -6.46
C SER A 742 -6.19 -26.94 -7.63
N LYS A 743 -4.86 -26.73 -7.56
CA LYS A 743 -3.90 -27.30 -8.54
C LYS A 743 -3.91 -28.84 -8.58
N GLN A 744 -4.52 -29.49 -7.60
CA GLN A 744 -4.63 -30.94 -7.48
C GLN A 744 -5.94 -31.50 -8.08
N GLY A 745 -6.74 -30.66 -8.74
CA GLY A 745 -8.00 -31.06 -9.35
C GLY A 745 -9.17 -31.25 -8.37
N ILE A 746 -9.03 -30.76 -7.11
CA ILE A 746 -10.13 -30.73 -6.13
C ILE A 746 -10.81 -29.37 -6.22
N ALA A 747 -12.10 -29.35 -6.50
CA ALA A 747 -12.94 -28.19 -6.49
C ALA A 747 -13.67 -28.06 -5.15
N THR A 748 -13.69 -26.87 -4.59
CA THR A 748 -14.54 -26.49 -3.45
C THR A 748 -15.63 -25.55 -3.97
N ILE A 749 -16.88 -25.98 -3.85
CA ILE A 749 -18.04 -25.23 -4.34
C ILE A 749 -18.87 -24.81 -3.13
N GLU A 750 -19.01 -23.50 -2.93
CA GLU A 750 -19.88 -22.92 -1.91
C GLU A 750 -21.19 -22.50 -2.57
N VAL A 751 -22.31 -23.04 -2.05
CA VAL A 751 -23.65 -22.75 -2.55
C VAL A 751 -24.46 -22.07 -1.45
N PHE A 752 -24.99 -20.89 -1.75
CA PHE A 752 -25.87 -20.12 -0.87
C PHE A 752 -27.32 -20.26 -1.38
N PHE A 753 -28.25 -20.59 -0.50
CA PHE A 753 -29.63 -20.85 -0.88
C PHE A 753 -30.60 -20.57 0.27
N ASN A 754 -31.90 -20.51 -0.05
CA ASN A 754 -32.96 -20.25 0.91
C ASN A 754 -33.77 -21.52 1.19
N ILE A 755 -34.07 -21.78 2.48
CA ILE A 755 -34.80 -22.96 2.94
C ILE A 755 -35.73 -22.64 4.12
N LYS A 756 -36.65 -23.56 4.41
CA LYS A 756 -37.62 -23.44 5.51
C LYS A 756 -37.14 -24.09 6.81
N GLY A 757 -36.16 -25.01 6.78
CA GLY A 757 -35.68 -25.68 7.99
C GLY A 757 -34.58 -26.71 7.74
N ARG A 758 -34.06 -27.29 8.84
CA ARG A 758 -32.91 -28.22 8.87
C ARG A 758 -33.14 -29.50 8.09
N ASP A 759 -34.37 -30.01 8.02
CA ASP A 759 -34.65 -31.28 7.33
C ASP A 759 -34.45 -31.19 5.82
N GLN A 760 -34.70 -30.02 5.23
CA GLN A 760 -34.37 -29.79 3.82
C GLN A 760 -32.86 -29.85 3.56
N ILE A 761 -32.02 -29.36 4.50
CA ILE A 761 -30.57 -29.47 4.39
C ILE A 761 -30.11 -30.95 4.40
N LYS A 762 -30.66 -31.77 5.30
CA LYS A 762 -30.28 -33.18 5.39
C LYS A 762 -30.54 -33.90 4.09
N VAL A 763 -31.73 -33.70 3.51
CA VAL A 763 -32.11 -34.31 2.23
C VAL A 763 -31.21 -33.85 1.08
N LEU A 764 -30.83 -32.54 1.08
CA LEU A 764 -29.88 -31.99 0.10
C LEU A 764 -28.49 -32.62 0.23
N VAL A 765 -27.96 -32.68 1.45
CA VAL A 765 -26.62 -33.25 1.71
C VAL A 765 -26.56 -34.73 1.28
N GLU A 766 -27.61 -35.52 1.58
CA GLU A 766 -27.67 -36.93 1.16
C GLU A 766 -27.66 -37.06 -0.35
N LYS A 767 -28.43 -36.24 -1.09
CA LYS A 767 -28.46 -36.28 -2.54
C LYS A 767 -27.18 -35.77 -3.19
N LEU A 768 -26.58 -34.71 -2.65
CA LEU A 768 -25.32 -34.18 -3.15
C LEU A 768 -24.16 -35.17 -2.99
N ARG A 769 -24.16 -35.94 -1.89
CA ARG A 769 -23.18 -37.03 -1.66
C ARG A 769 -23.33 -38.20 -2.64
N GLN A 770 -24.46 -38.36 -3.33
CA GLN A 770 -24.66 -39.38 -4.35
C GLN A 770 -24.04 -39.03 -5.70
N ILE A 771 -23.60 -37.80 -5.91
CA ILE A 771 -22.89 -37.41 -7.14
C ILE A 771 -21.49 -38.05 -7.13
N GLU A 772 -21.15 -38.85 -8.15
CA GLU A 772 -19.92 -39.66 -8.24
C GLU A 772 -18.62 -38.90 -7.97
N SER A 773 -18.56 -37.60 -8.28
CA SER A 773 -17.37 -36.74 -8.08
C SER A 773 -17.36 -36.01 -6.76
N VAL A 774 -18.39 -36.07 -5.95
CA VAL A 774 -18.44 -35.39 -4.63
C VAL A 774 -17.72 -36.24 -3.60
N ILE A 775 -16.74 -35.61 -2.93
CA ILE A 775 -15.93 -36.21 -1.87
C ILE A 775 -16.65 -36.07 -0.53
N ASP A 776 -17.09 -34.84 -0.24
CA ASP A 776 -17.83 -34.55 0.99
C ASP A 776 -18.67 -33.25 0.84
N VAL A 777 -19.69 -33.13 1.70
CA VAL A 777 -20.58 -31.97 1.77
C VAL A 777 -20.68 -31.54 3.23
N GLU A 778 -20.24 -30.32 3.52
CA GLU A 778 -20.25 -29.77 4.84
C GLU A 778 -21.12 -28.49 4.89
N ARG A 779 -21.74 -28.26 6.03
CA ARG A 779 -22.40 -27.00 6.33
C ARG A 779 -21.42 -26.07 6.99
N THR A 780 -21.35 -24.83 6.56
CA THR A 780 -20.42 -23.85 7.13
C THR A 780 -20.69 -23.63 8.62
N THR A 781 -19.65 -23.76 9.43
CA THR A 781 -19.74 -23.63 10.91
C THR A 781 -19.19 -22.31 11.44
N GLY A 782 -18.89 -21.35 10.57
CA GLY A 782 -18.40 -20.02 10.96
C GLY A 782 -16.99 -19.71 10.51
#